data_ca108a41ee8d150bfc64fb88d0442926
#
_entry.id   ca108a41ee8d150bfc64fb88d0442926
#
_cell.length_a   1.000
_cell.length_b   1.000
_cell.length_c   1.000
_cell.angle_alpha   90.00
_cell.angle_beta   90.00
_cell.angle_gamma   90.00
#
_symmetry.space_group_name_H-M   'P 1'
#
loop_
_entity.id
_entity.type
_entity.pdbx_description
1 polymer ?
#
loop_
_entity_poly.entity_id
_entity_poly.type
_entity_poly.pdbx_seq_one_letter_code
_entity_poly.pdbx_strand_id
1 'polypeptide(L)'
;MRARWRCLALLLLGLGGAAAAEEDPYLWLEEVQGERALAWVREQQQATEQALQARPGQAALAEGLREVLASPQRLAPAQQLGEQLYNFWRDAAHPRGLWRRTTLASYRSAVPQWQTVLDLDRLAQEEGERWVWGGASCLPPQARRCLLSLSRGGGDAHVLREFDTVSGRFVDVAAGGFALPEAKGGASWVDADTLSVYTDFGPGSMTASGYPRQVRLWKRGTPLAQAPLLLKAGADDVGVWTWADDAPGRATHLIERRTSFFAGEQYLLRAGRLVKLPKPDDASATPFGDQLLIELRSDWEVGGRRHAAGSLLAIALERFLAGGRQFQTLFAPTPGSALQSHTVLRSAVLLLRMDDVKQRLSEWRYTQGRWRARALPAGELGSLSVTALAGQRSDRYLLTRSDFLTPATLELAEAGRDARQTLQQLPAFFDASSHAVEQLHARSRDGTAVPYFIVKPRGVPPPAGGWASLLYGYGGFEISMKPGYSGVLGRGWLSQGGVYVLANLRGGGEFGPRWHQAALREQRQRSFDDYIAVAEDLIARGITSPKRLGIMGGSLGGLLTSVALVQRPELFGAVVSQVPLTDMRRYHRLLAGASWIEEYGNPDLPEQWAYISKYSPYHNSQAGVAYPRVLYTSSTRDDRVHPAHARKMVARLQAQGHEVLYWENTEGGHAGAATIEQQVKLWALSYGFLAEQLMR
;
A
#
# COMPACT_ATOMS: atom_id res chain seq x y z
N MET A 1 -68.81 -55.92 -31.05
CA MET A 1 -67.57 -56.73 -31.08
C MET A 1 -66.37 -55.81 -31.15
N ARG A 2 -65.49 -55.95 -30.20
CA ARG A 2 -64.15 -55.34 -30.06
C ARG A 2 -64.00 -53.81 -30.06
N ALA A 3 -64.09 -53.23 -28.85
CA ALA A 3 -63.61 -51.91 -28.46
C ALA A 3 -62.09 -51.80 -28.52
N ARG A 4 -61.58 -50.71 -29.08
CA ARG A 4 -60.14 -50.31 -29.02
C ARG A 4 -60.03 -49.06 -28.14
N TRP A 5 -59.42 -49.24 -26.99
CA TRP A 5 -59.01 -48.13 -26.13
C TRP A 5 -57.74 -47.49 -26.67
N ARG A 6 -57.76 -46.16 -26.81
CA ARG A 6 -56.54 -45.34 -27.05
C ARG A 6 -56.16 -44.67 -25.76
N CYS A 7 -55.00 -45.05 -25.20
CA CYS A 7 -54.34 -44.30 -24.14
C CYS A 7 -53.75 -43.02 -24.68
N LEU A 8 -54.17 -41.87 -24.18
CA LEU A 8 -53.51 -40.56 -24.35
C LEU A 8 -52.46 -40.45 -23.27
N ALA A 9 -51.17 -40.47 -23.64
CA ALA A 9 -50.06 -40.10 -22.75
C ALA A 9 -49.91 -38.56 -22.76
N LEU A 10 -50.19 -37.92 -21.65
CA LEU A 10 -49.82 -36.50 -21.40
C LEU A 10 -48.32 -36.42 -21.10
N LEU A 11 -47.56 -35.84 -22.02
CA LEU A 11 -46.21 -35.37 -21.77
C LEU A 11 -46.28 -34.05 -21.00
N LEU A 12 -45.98 -34.08 -19.72
CA LEU A 12 -45.65 -32.89 -18.92
C LEU A 12 -44.24 -32.43 -19.29
N LEU A 13 -44.14 -31.43 -20.15
CA LEU A 13 -42.92 -30.67 -20.37
C LEU A 13 -42.68 -29.79 -19.09
N GLY A 14 -41.80 -30.24 -18.21
CA GLY A 14 -41.26 -29.40 -17.16
C GLY A 14 -40.40 -28.29 -17.74
N LEU A 15 -40.97 -27.09 -17.85
CA LEU A 15 -40.20 -25.88 -18.04
C LEU A 15 -39.39 -25.61 -16.78
N GLY A 16 -38.13 -26.12 -16.77
CA GLY A 16 -37.13 -25.65 -15.86
C GLY A 16 -36.80 -24.20 -16.18
N GLY A 17 -37.47 -23.27 -15.52
CA GLY A 17 -37.12 -21.87 -15.54
C GLY A 17 -35.73 -21.73 -14.94
N ALA A 18 -34.73 -21.50 -15.78
CA ALA A 18 -33.49 -20.91 -15.30
C ALA A 18 -33.90 -19.55 -14.69
N ALA A 19 -33.81 -19.44 -13.36
CA ALA A 19 -33.96 -18.16 -12.68
C ALA A 19 -32.94 -17.21 -13.33
N ALA A 20 -33.43 -16.23 -14.07
CA ALA A 20 -32.60 -15.13 -14.53
C ALA A 20 -31.92 -14.57 -13.29
N ALA A 21 -30.60 -14.54 -13.24
CA ALA A 21 -29.85 -13.92 -12.16
C ALA A 21 -30.39 -12.48 -12.06
N GLU A 22 -30.99 -12.17 -10.90
CA GLU A 22 -31.55 -10.84 -10.66
C GLU A 22 -30.44 -9.82 -10.89
N GLU A 23 -30.64 -8.93 -11.85
CA GLU A 23 -29.64 -7.92 -12.22
C GLU A 23 -29.41 -7.01 -11.00
N ASP A 24 -28.15 -6.78 -10.62
CA ASP A 24 -27.78 -5.94 -9.49
C ASP A 24 -28.38 -4.53 -9.65
N PRO A 25 -29.34 -4.11 -8.80
CA PRO A 25 -30.07 -2.85 -8.97
C PRO A 25 -29.21 -1.60 -8.80
N TYR A 26 -27.97 -1.76 -8.37
CA TYR A 26 -27.04 -0.66 -8.08
C TYR A 26 -25.88 -0.55 -9.09
N LEU A 27 -25.95 -1.22 -10.25
CA LEU A 27 -24.91 -1.12 -11.30
C LEU A 27 -24.66 0.31 -11.78
N TRP A 28 -25.69 1.17 -11.75
CA TRP A 28 -25.57 2.59 -12.11
C TRP A 28 -24.58 3.36 -11.21
N LEU A 29 -24.28 2.88 -10.00
CA LEU A 29 -23.26 3.45 -9.09
C LEU A 29 -21.82 3.13 -9.53
N GLU A 30 -21.65 2.25 -10.52
CA GLU A 30 -20.33 1.97 -11.14
C GLU A 30 -19.93 3.09 -12.14
N GLU A 31 -20.85 3.96 -12.52
CA GLU A 31 -20.53 5.13 -13.33
C GLU A 31 -19.83 6.18 -12.46
N VAL A 32 -18.48 6.16 -12.46
CA VAL A 32 -17.68 7.02 -11.56
C VAL A 32 -18.07 8.49 -11.69
N GLN A 33 -18.24 8.99 -12.93
CA GLN A 33 -18.57 10.37 -13.25
C GLN A 33 -20.03 10.56 -13.71
N GLY A 34 -20.86 9.51 -13.61
CA GLY A 34 -22.27 9.60 -13.99
C GLY A 34 -23.02 10.63 -13.14
N GLU A 35 -23.82 11.48 -13.79
CA GLU A 35 -24.53 12.58 -13.10
C GLU A 35 -25.43 12.06 -11.97
N ARG A 36 -26.17 10.97 -12.22
CA ARG A 36 -27.02 10.32 -11.22
C ARG A 36 -26.22 9.82 -10.02
N ALA A 37 -25.06 9.14 -10.28
CA ALA A 37 -24.21 8.61 -9.24
C ALA A 37 -23.60 9.73 -8.38
N LEU A 38 -23.11 10.80 -9.03
CA LEU A 38 -22.54 11.94 -8.31
C LEU A 38 -23.60 12.76 -7.56
N ALA A 39 -24.85 12.83 -8.05
CA ALA A 39 -25.95 13.44 -7.32
C ALA A 39 -26.24 12.68 -6.02
N TRP A 40 -26.34 11.35 -6.10
CA TRP A 40 -26.49 10.48 -4.92
C TRP A 40 -25.31 10.63 -3.95
N VAL A 41 -24.06 10.65 -4.45
CA VAL A 41 -22.87 10.88 -3.62
C VAL A 41 -22.97 12.20 -2.85
N ARG A 42 -23.35 13.30 -3.50
CA ARG A 42 -23.52 14.61 -2.84
C ARG A 42 -24.57 14.58 -1.73
N GLU A 43 -25.70 13.91 -1.97
CA GLU A 43 -26.74 13.73 -0.97
C GLU A 43 -26.24 12.97 0.26
N GLN A 44 -25.58 11.82 0.07
CA GLN A 44 -25.03 11.02 1.16
C GLN A 44 -23.94 11.78 1.94
N GLN A 45 -23.09 12.49 1.23
CA GLN A 45 -22.01 13.29 1.82
C GLN A 45 -22.60 14.40 2.70
N GLN A 46 -23.60 15.13 2.21
CA GLN A 46 -24.27 16.20 2.95
C GLN A 46 -24.92 15.66 4.22
N ALA A 47 -25.65 14.54 4.13
CA ALA A 47 -26.27 13.90 5.29
C ALA A 47 -25.22 13.47 6.34
N THR A 48 -24.12 12.88 5.90
CA THR A 48 -23.02 12.45 6.78
C THR A 48 -22.34 13.65 7.47
N GLU A 49 -22.07 14.71 6.71
CA GLU A 49 -21.46 15.92 7.25
C GLU A 49 -22.37 16.59 8.28
N GLN A 50 -23.65 16.73 8.00
CA GLN A 50 -24.62 17.28 8.94
C GLN A 50 -24.71 16.46 10.23
N ALA A 51 -24.76 15.14 10.12
CA ALA A 51 -24.84 14.24 11.27
C ALA A 51 -23.59 14.33 12.18
N LEU A 52 -22.41 14.44 11.60
CA LEU A 52 -21.15 14.42 12.36
C LEU A 52 -20.65 15.81 12.75
N GLN A 53 -20.96 16.88 12.01
CA GLN A 53 -20.58 18.25 12.36
C GLN A 53 -21.33 18.75 13.60
N ALA A 54 -22.55 18.32 13.83
CA ALA A 54 -23.36 18.68 14.99
C ALA A 54 -22.85 18.05 16.30
N ARG A 55 -21.87 17.13 16.22
CA ARG A 55 -21.32 16.42 17.38
C ARG A 55 -20.54 17.40 18.28
N PRO A 56 -20.75 17.38 19.62
CA PRO A 56 -19.94 18.13 20.55
C PRO A 56 -18.46 17.76 20.43
N GLY A 57 -17.57 18.75 20.37
CA GLY A 57 -16.12 18.54 20.26
C GLY A 57 -15.59 18.27 18.85
N GLN A 58 -16.45 18.16 17.81
CA GLN A 58 -16.01 17.86 16.45
C GLN A 58 -15.06 18.94 15.88
N ALA A 59 -15.35 20.21 16.13
CA ALA A 59 -14.51 21.32 15.70
C ALA A 59 -13.12 21.29 16.40
N ALA A 60 -13.09 21.01 17.70
CA ALA A 60 -11.85 20.90 18.46
C ALA A 60 -11.00 19.68 18.00
N LEU A 61 -11.66 18.56 17.67
CA LEU A 61 -11.00 17.40 17.09
C LEU A 61 -10.37 17.74 15.73
N ALA A 62 -11.11 18.40 14.85
CA ALA A 62 -10.60 18.81 13.54
C ALA A 62 -9.42 19.78 13.66
N GLU A 63 -9.48 20.74 14.60
CA GLU A 63 -8.37 21.67 14.86
C GLU A 63 -7.14 20.94 15.39
N GLY A 64 -7.28 20.05 16.38
CA GLY A 64 -6.17 19.26 16.91
C GLY A 64 -5.53 18.35 15.83
N LEU A 65 -6.31 17.80 14.90
CA LEU A 65 -5.79 17.04 13.75
C LEU A 65 -5.08 17.96 12.75
N ARG A 66 -5.56 19.18 12.54
CA ARG A 66 -4.91 20.19 11.70
C ARG A 66 -3.55 20.59 12.27
N GLU A 67 -3.43 20.83 13.57
CA GLU A 67 -2.15 21.08 14.24
C GLU A 67 -1.12 19.98 13.94
N VAL A 68 -1.52 18.71 13.97
CA VAL A 68 -0.64 17.58 13.63
C VAL A 68 -0.29 17.57 12.15
N LEU A 69 -1.30 17.64 11.28
CA LEU A 69 -1.15 17.46 9.84
C LEU A 69 -0.48 18.66 9.14
N ALA A 70 -0.66 19.86 9.67
CA ALA A 70 -0.02 21.08 9.16
C ALA A 70 1.27 21.45 9.90
N SER A 71 1.70 20.64 10.89
CA SER A 71 2.90 20.91 11.67
C SER A 71 4.12 21.19 10.77
N PRO A 72 4.86 22.27 11.00
CA PRO A 72 6.13 22.51 10.32
C PRO A 72 7.25 21.58 10.78
N GLN A 73 7.07 20.89 11.92
CA GLN A 73 8.03 19.93 12.45
C GLN A 73 7.72 18.54 11.88
N ARG A 74 8.16 18.29 10.66
CA ARG A 74 7.98 17.02 9.96
C ARG A 74 9.32 16.38 9.68
N LEU A 75 9.36 15.03 9.65
CA LEU A 75 10.49 14.36 9.07
C LEU A 75 10.47 14.59 7.56
N ALA A 76 11.58 15.02 7.05
CA ALA A 76 11.78 15.27 5.64
C ALA A 76 12.96 14.44 5.14
N PRO A 77 12.81 13.12 4.98
CA PRO A 77 13.86 12.30 4.43
C PRO A 77 14.25 12.83 3.04
N ALA A 78 15.53 12.92 2.79
CA ALA A 78 16.05 13.43 1.55
C ALA A 78 16.73 12.32 0.74
N GLN A 79 16.69 12.45 -0.58
CA GLN A 79 17.43 11.64 -1.53
C GLN A 79 18.58 12.47 -2.10
N GLN A 80 19.77 11.91 -2.19
CA GLN A 80 20.89 12.55 -2.86
C GLN A 80 20.77 12.33 -4.37
N LEU A 81 20.65 13.42 -5.10
CA LEU A 81 20.63 13.46 -6.56
C LEU A 81 21.79 14.36 -7.00
N GLY A 82 22.78 13.78 -7.65
CA GLY A 82 24.06 14.47 -7.89
C GLY A 82 24.77 14.81 -6.58
N GLU A 83 25.13 16.08 -6.41
CA GLU A 83 25.78 16.59 -5.21
C GLU A 83 24.82 17.16 -4.17
N GLN A 84 23.56 17.32 -4.53
CA GLN A 84 22.54 17.94 -3.69
C GLN A 84 21.59 16.90 -3.09
N LEU A 85 21.00 17.25 -1.97
CA LEU A 85 19.92 16.51 -1.32
C LEU A 85 18.59 17.13 -1.68
N TYR A 86 17.64 16.31 -2.10
CA TYR A 86 16.30 16.74 -2.51
C TYR A 86 15.27 16.11 -1.60
N ASN A 87 14.22 16.86 -1.28
CA ASN A 87 13.02 16.31 -0.68
C ASN A 87 11.75 17.00 -1.20
N PHE A 88 10.61 16.38 -0.93
CA PHE A 88 9.32 16.97 -1.13
C PHE A 88 8.75 17.43 0.21
N TRP A 89 8.29 18.68 0.28
CA TRP A 89 7.84 19.32 1.51
C TRP A 89 6.44 19.86 1.36
N ARG A 90 5.61 19.71 2.40
CA ARG A 90 4.25 20.27 2.46
C ARG A 90 4.05 20.91 3.82
N ASP A 91 3.42 22.09 3.82
CA ASP A 91 3.00 22.82 5.01
C ASP A 91 1.70 23.60 4.75
N ALA A 92 1.27 24.42 5.70
CA ALA A 92 0.04 25.20 5.57
C ALA A 92 0.13 26.26 4.44
N ALA A 93 1.33 26.80 4.18
CA ALA A 93 1.55 27.79 3.11
C ALA A 93 1.65 27.13 1.73
N HIS A 94 2.06 25.87 1.68
CA HIS A 94 2.25 25.08 0.46
C HIS A 94 1.50 23.75 0.57
N PRO A 95 0.16 23.75 0.51
CA PRO A 95 -0.66 22.56 0.71
C PRO A 95 -0.49 21.50 -0.38
N ARG A 96 -0.09 21.89 -1.60
CA ARG A 96 0.29 20.96 -2.68
C ARG A 96 1.75 20.57 -2.60
N GLY A 97 2.64 21.48 -2.18
CA GLY A 97 4.01 21.21 -1.75
C GLY A 97 5.10 21.77 -2.62
N LEU A 98 6.31 21.69 -2.09
CA LEU A 98 7.55 22.15 -2.71
C LEU A 98 8.50 20.98 -2.95
N TRP A 99 9.04 20.85 -4.14
CA TRP A 99 10.26 20.09 -4.37
C TRP A 99 11.44 21.02 -4.17
N ARG A 100 12.30 20.71 -3.21
CA ARG A 100 13.37 21.59 -2.76
C ARG A 100 14.68 20.83 -2.58
N ARG A 101 15.80 21.56 -2.59
CA ARG A 101 17.14 20.99 -2.46
C ARG A 101 17.98 21.72 -1.42
N THR A 102 19.01 21.02 -0.92
CA THR A 102 20.01 21.56 0.00
C THR A 102 21.34 20.81 -0.16
N THR A 103 22.42 21.30 0.47
CA THR A 103 23.68 20.58 0.57
C THR A 103 23.67 19.60 1.74
N LEU A 104 24.53 18.56 1.70
CA LEU A 104 24.69 17.63 2.83
C LEU A 104 25.13 18.35 4.10
N ALA A 105 26.03 19.35 4.00
CA ALA A 105 26.47 20.15 5.14
C ALA A 105 25.30 20.90 5.79
N SER A 106 24.47 21.54 5.00
CA SER A 106 23.28 22.23 5.48
C SER A 106 22.24 21.25 6.05
N TYR A 107 22.00 20.11 5.40
CA TYR A 107 21.05 19.09 5.86
C TYR A 107 21.41 18.54 7.24
N ARG A 108 22.72 18.49 7.56
CA ARG A 108 23.24 18.05 8.87
C ARG A 108 23.21 19.11 9.95
N SER A 109 22.90 20.37 9.60
CA SER A 109 22.80 21.45 10.58
C SER A 109 21.47 21.43 11.31
N ALA A 110 21.38 22.12 12.44
CA ALA A 110 20.16 22.23 13.22
C ALA A 110 19.00 22.89 12.45
N VAL A 111 19.34 23.80 11.54
CA VAL A 111 18.36 24.52 10.69
C VAL A 111 18.81 24.43 9.23
N PRO A 112 18.42 23.40 8.51
CA PRO A 112 18.79 23.24 7.10
C PRO A 112 18.22 24.36 6.23
N GLN A 113 19.07 24.91 5.36
CA GLN A 113 18.67 25.93 4.37
C GLN A 113 18.24 25.21 3.08
N TRP A 114 17.01 25.47 2.66
CA TRP A 114 16.41 24.85 1.51
C TRP A 114 16.20 25.83 0.37
N GLN A 115 16.52 25.41 -0.86
CA GLN A 115 16.20 26.12 -2.09
C GLN A 115 15.03 25.43 -2.77
N THR A 116 13.97 26.16 -3.08
CA THR A 116 12.85 25.67 -3.88
C THR A 116 13.30 25.42 -5.32
N VAL A 117 13.02 24.22 -5.83
CA VAL A 117 13.27 23.81 -7.21
C VAL A 117 11.99 23.85 -8.02
N LEU A 118 10.88 23.37 -7.45
CA LEU A 118 9.54 23.45 -8.03
C LEU A 118 8.53 23.74 -6.93
N ASP A 119 7.69 24.72 -7.16
CA ASP A 119 6.53 25.04 -6.36
C ASP A 119 5.29 24.46 -7.05
N LEU A 120 4.67 23.45 -6.40
CA LEU A 120 3.55 22.72 -6.98
C LEU A 120 2.22 23.49 -6.86
N ASP A 121 2.09 24.35 -5.85
CA ASP A 121 0.92 25.23 -5.71
C ASP A 121 0.89 26.26 -6.82
N ARG A 122 2.04 26.88 -7.11
CA ARG A 122 2.19 27.80 -8.23
C ARG A 122 1.95 27.12 -9.58
N LEU A 123 2.57 25.95 -9.81
CA LEU A 123 2.37 25.18 -11.05
C LEU A 123 0.89 24.83 -11.26
N ALA A 124 0.21 24.40 -10.19
CA ALA A 124 -1.21 24.06 -10.22
C ALA A 124 -2.08 25.27 -10.61
N GLN A 125 -1.74 26.46 -10.09
CA GLN A 125 -2.42 27.70 -10.44
C GLN A 125 -2.16 28.13 -11.90
N GLU A 126 -0.90 28.09 -12.34
CA GLU A 126 -0.50 28.46 -13.70
C GLU A 126 -1.14 27.58 -14.77
N GLU A 127 -1.27 26.28 -14.51
CA GLU A 127 -1.80 25.31 -15.47
C GLU A 127 -3.31 25.02 -15.27
N GLY A 128 -3.94 25.53 -14.22
CA GLY A 128 -5.36 25.25 -13.89
C GLY A 128 -5.61 23.79 -13.48
N GLU A 129 -4.58 23.09 -12.97
CA GLU A 129 -4.60 21.66 -12.71
C GLU A 129 -4.45 21.35 -11.21
N ARG A 130 -4.97 20.21 -10.79
CA ARG A 130 -4.90 19.75 -9.38
C ARG A 130 -3.71 18.82 -9.16
N TRP A 131 -2.51 19.32 -9.46
CA TRP A 131 -1.31 18.50 -9.36
C TRP A 131 -1.02 17.97 -7.96
N VAL A 132 -0.65 16.70 -7.92
CA VAL A 132 -0.09 15.99 -6.77
C VAL A 132 1.24 15.40 -7.17
N TRP A 133 2.24 15.54 -6.31
CA TRP A 133 3.59 15.05 -6.55
C TRP A 133 3.66 13.53 -6.56
N GLY A 134 4.14 12.93 -7.64
CA GLY A 134 4.38 11.49 -7.80
C GLY A 134 5.85 11.07 -7.67
N GLY A 135 6.77 12.03 -7.75
CA GLY A 135 8.21 11.75 -7.63
C GLY A 135 9.07 12.33 -8.73
N ALA A 136 10.38 12.14 -8.59
CA ALA A 136 11.38 12.53 -9.57
C ALA A 136 12.38 11.39 -9.80
N SER A 137 12.70 11.12 -11.08
CA SER A 137 13.76 10.20 -11.52
C SER A 137 14.79 11.00 -12.32
N CYS A 138 15.98 11.19 -11.76
CA CYS A 138 16.98 12.05 -12.34
C CYS A 138 18.10 11.27 -13.02
N LEU A 139 18.58 11.78 -14.18
CA LEU A 139 19.68 11.19 -14.92
C LEU A 139 21.00 11.36 -14.15
N PRO A 140 21.64 10.24 -13.75
CA PRO A 140 22.94 10.29 -13.08
C PRO A 140 24.08 10.69 -14.07
N PRO A 141 25.23 11.14 -13.58
CA PRO A 141 25.55 11.43 -12.19
C PRO A 141 25.16 12.83 -11.72
N GLN A 142 24.96 13.80 -12.62
CA GLN A 142 24.77 15.22 -12.28
C GLN A 142 23.37 15.56 -11.80
N ALA A 143 22.37 14.72 -12.14
CA ALA A 143 20.96 14.94 -11.84
C ALA A 143 20.39 16.29 -12.35
N ARG A 144 20.95 16.79 -13.48
CA ARG A 144 20.46 18.01 -14.12
C ARG A 144 19.10 17.78 -14.78
N ARG A 145 18.93 16.66 -15.47
CA ARG A 145 17.70 16.27 -16.14
C ARG A 145 16.94 15.27 -15.28
N CYS A 146 15.68 15.57 -15.00
CA CYS A 146 14.82 14.71 -14.20
C CYS A 146 13.47 14.49 -14.92
N LEU A 147 12.93 13.31 -14.80
CA LEU A 147 11.55 13.00 -15.15
C LEU A 147 10.69 13.20 -13.90
N LEU A 148 9.76 14.15 -13.95
CA LEU A 148 8.84 14.42 -12.86
C LEU A 148 7.50 13.74 -13.15
N SER A 149 7.00 12.99 -12.17
CA SER A 149 5.67 12.38 -12.20
C SER A 149 4.68 13.28 -11.47
N LEU A 150 3.61 13.68 -12.15
CA LEU A 150 2.56 14.56 -11.61
C LEU A 150 1.21 13.90 -11.82
N SER A 151 0.47 13.67 -10.75
CA SER A 151 -0.85 13.03 -10.77
C SER A 151 -1.96 14.06 -10.59
N ARG A 152 -3.09 13.88 -11.29
CA ARG A 152 -4.30 14.68 -11.07
C ARG A 152 -5.11 14.12 -9.91
N GLY A 153 -5.09 14.80 -8.77
CA GLY A 153 -5.84 14.39 -7.58
C GLY A 153 -5.24 13.23 -6.79
N GLY A 154 -4.04 12.71 -7.16
CA GLY A 154 -3.34 11.66 -6.41
C GLY A 154 -3.77 10.24 -6.75
N GLY A 155 -4.30 10.01 -7.97
CA GLY A 155 -4.47 8.66 -8.55
C GLY A 155 -3.12 8.01 -8.88
N ASP A 156 -3.15 6.72 -9.24
CA ASP A 156 -1.96 5.98 -9.69
C ASP A 156 -1.53 6.42 -11.10
N ALA A 157 -2.46 6.90 -11.92
CA ALA A 157 -2.14 7.50 -13.22
C ALA A 157 -1.49 8.86 -13.05
N HIS A 158 -0.48 9.14 -13.87
CA HIS A 158 0.26 10.39 -13.84
C HIS A 158 0.79 10.78 -15.22
N VAL A 159 1.02 12.07 -15.41
CA VAL A 159 1.84 12.59 -16.52
C VAL A 159 3.30 12.55 -16.11
N LEU A 160 4.19 12.36 -17.08
CA LEU A 160 5.62 12.41 -16.87
C LEU A 160 6.21 13.50 -17.75
N ARG A 161 7.01 14.40 -17.17
CA ARG A 161 7.59 15.55 -17.86
C ARG A 161 9.06 15.72 -17.52
N GLU A 162 9.90 15.97 -18.53
CA GLU A 162 11.30 16.26 -18.31
C GLU A 162 11.50 17.68 -17.74
N PHE A 163 12.35 17.79 -16.73
CA PHE A 163 12.63 19.00 -15.99
C PHE A 163 14.14 19.25 -15.89
N ASP A 164 14.59 20.47 -16.07
CA ASP A 164 15.99 20.89 -15.88
C ASP A 164 16.14 21.55 -14.50
N THR A 165 16.85 20.88 -13.59
CA THR A 165 17.02 21.34 -12.20
C THR A 165 17.89 22.58 -12.06
N VAL A 166 18.66 22.95 -13.09
CA VAL A 166 19.50 24.15 -13.10
C VAL A 166 18.70 25.39 -13.51
N SER A 167 17.91 25.29 -14.58
CA SER A 167 17.03 26.39 -15.01
C SER A 167 15.75 26.48 -14.20
N GLY A 168 15.35 25.41 -13.50
CA GLY A 168 14.09 25.32 -12.75
C GLY A 168 12.85 25.31 -13.68
N ARG A 169 12.96 24.72 -14.88
CA ARG A 169 11.90 24.70 -15.88
C ARG A 169 11.70 23.35 -16.52
N PHE A 170 10.49 23.07 -16.95
CA PHE A 170 10.22 21.94 -17.83
C PHE A 170 10.91 22.14 -19.17
N VAL A 171 11.40 21.03 -19.73
CA VAL A 171 12.01 21.02 -21.05
C VAL A 171 10.90 20.96 -22.08
N ASP A 172 10.88 21.94 -22.99
CA ASP A 172 9.88 21.98 -24.04
C ASP A 172 9.99 20.75 -24.96
N VAL A 173 8.85 20.13 -25.26
CA VAL A 173 8.77 19.00 -26.18
C VAL A 173 9.27 19.40 -27.59
N ALA A 174 8.98 20.63 -28.03
CA ALA A 174 9.50 21.16 -29.30
C ALA A 174 11.02 21.31 -29.30
N ALA A 175 11.64 21.48 -28.12
CA ALA A 175 13.09 21.48 -27.93
C ALA A 175 13.66 20.07 -27.65
N GLY A 176 12.88 19.02 -27.86
CA GLY A 176 13.27 17.62 -27.67
C GLY A 176 13.09 17.11 -26.24
N GLY A 177 12.35 17.79 -25.36
CA GLY A 177 12.02 17.33 -24.03
C GLY A 177 11.12 16.09 -24.05
N PHE A 178 11.32 15.19 -23.09
CA PHE A 178 10.46 14.02 -22.90
C PHE A 178 9.19 14.41 -22.16
N ALA A 179 8.02 13.98 -22.67
CA ALA A 179 6.74 14.09 -22.00
C ALA A 179 5.85 12.89 -22.33
N LEU A 180 5.24 12.27 -21.33
CA LEU A 180 4.25 11.22 -21.48
C LEU A 180 2.86 11.72 -21.03
N PRO A 181 1.79 11.37 -21.75
CA PRO A 181 0.44 11.64 -21.33
C PRO A 181 0.08 10.87 -20.05
N GLU A 182 -1.07 11.22 -19.46
CA GLU A 182 -1.54 10.56 -18.24
C GLU A 182 -1.84 9.08 -18.47
N ALA A 183 -1.13 8.24 -17.72
CA ALA A 183 -1.32 6.79 -17.70
C ALA A 183 -0.72 6.20 -16.41
N LYS A 184 -1.07 4.96 -16.08
CA LYS A 184 -0.38 4.18 -15.03
C LYS A 184 0.97 3.66 -15.52
N GLY A 185 1.77 4.54 -16.09
CA GLY A 185 3.02 4.23 -16.76
C GLY A 185 4.24 4.89 -16.11
N GLY A 186 5.35 4.85 -16.82
CA GLY A 186 6.57 5.50 -16.39
C GLY A 186 7.71 5.33 -17.39
N ALA A 187 8.88 5.80 -17.00
CA ALA A 187 10.10 5.65 -17.77
C ALA A 187 11.34 5.62 -16.88
N SER A 188 12.40 4.99 -17.39
CA SER A 188 13.72 4.99 -16.78
C SER A 188 14.77 5.45 -17.79
N TRP A 189 15.75 6.23 -17.32
CA TRP A 189 16.85 6.68 -18.13
C TRP A 189 17.74 5.50 -18.53
N VAL A 190 17.93 5.30 -19.85
CA VAL A 190 18.96 4.42 -20.38
C VAL A 190 20.27 5.21 -20.55
N ASP A 191 20.14 6.40 -21.13
CA ASP A 191 21.17 7.43 -21.27
C ASP A 191 20.50 8.82 -21.42
N ALA A 192 21.28 9.87 -21.72
CA ALA A 192 20.77 11.24 -21.85
C ALA A 192 19.71 11.41 -22.96
N ASP A 193 19.73 10.54 -23.96
CA ASP A 193 18.89 10.65 -25.15
C ASP A 193 17.97 9.44 -25.37
N THR A 194 17.95 8.51 -24.41
CA THR A 194 17.15 7.30 -24.52
C THR A 194 16.46 6.97 -23.21
N LEU A 195 15.15 6.74 -23.27
CA LEU A 195 14.33 6.20 -22.18
C LEU A 195 13.84 4.79 -22.50
N SER A 196 13.78 3.93 -21.49
CA SER A 196 12.90 2.77 -21.51
C SER A 196 11.54 3.19 -20.96
N VAL A 197 10.49 3.11 -21.79
CA VAL A 197 9.16 3.67 -21.50
C VAL A 197 8.13 2.57 -21.46
N TYR A 198 7.24 2.63 -20.48
CA TYR A 198 6.04 1.82 -20.38
C TYR A 198 4.86 2.74 -20.08
N THR A 199 3.87 2.77 -20.96
CA THR A 199 2.73 3.69 -20.88
C THR A 199 1.59 3.19 -21.75
N ASP A 200 0.51 3.97 -21.86
CA ASP A 200 -0.51 3.76 -22.87
C ASP A 200 -0.01 4.25 -24.25
N PHE A 201 0.17 3.32 -25.17
CA PHE A 201 0.53 3.58 -26.57
C PHE A 201 -0.68 3.46 -27.51
N GLY A 202 -1.90 3.45 -27.00
CA GLY A 202 -3.15 3.27 -27.74
C GLY A 202 -3.74 1.86 -27.64
N PRO A 203 -4.71 1.51 -28.48
CA PRO A 203 -5.49 0.27 -28.36
C PRO A 203 -4.61 -0.99 -28.26
N GLY A 204 -4.86 -1.80 -27.23
CA GLY A 204 -4.15 -3.06 -26.97
C GLY A 204 -2.77 -2.89 -26.35
N SER A 205 -2.40 -1.69 -25.88
CA SER A 205 -1.14 -1.42 -25.17
C SER A 205 -1.23 -1.54 -23.64
N MET A 206 -2.46 -1.70 -23.12
CA MET A 206 -2.73 -1.89 -21.69
C MET A 206 -3.22 -3.30 -21.41
N THR A 207 -3.03 -3.77 -20.19
CA THR A 207 -3.57 -5.04 -19.67
C THR A 207 -5.00 -4.88 -19.19
N ALA A 208 -5.67 -5.99 -18.87
CA ALA A 208 -7.01 -5.99 -18.26
C ALA A 208 -7.06 -5.23 -16.92
N SER A 209 -5.92 -5.15 -16.21
CA SER A 209 -5.78 -4.41 -14.95
C SER A 209 -5.53 -2.90 -15.13
N GLY A 210 -5.47 -2.41 -16.38
CA GLY A 210 -5.19 -1.01 -16.68
C GLY A 210 -3.74 -0.58 -16.48
N TYR A 211 -2.79 -1.52 -16.44
CA TYR A 211 -1.35 -1.24 -16.42
C TYR A 211 -0.74 -1.41 -17.81
N PRO A 212 0.43 -0.77 -18.08
CA PRO A 212 1.11 -0.91 -19.37
C PRO A 212 1.49 -2.36 -19.69
N ARG A 213 1.34 -2.71 -20.96
CA ARG A 213 1.62 -4.03 -21.51
C ARG A 213 2.90 -4.07 -22.33
N GLN A 214 3.48 -2.90 -22.64
CA GLN A 214 4.62 -2.78 -23.54
C GLN A 214 5.72 -1.95 -22.90
N VAL A 215 6.98 -2.38 -23.11
CA VAL A 215 8.16 -1.55 -22.89
C VAL A 215 8.77 -1.20 -24.23
N ARG A 216 9.05 0.08 -24.47
CA ARG A 216 9.69 0.58 -25.69
C ARG A 216 10.93 1.39 -25.36
N LEU A 217 11.88 1.43 -26.29
CA LEU A 217 13.05 2.32 -26.21
C LEU A 217 12.76 3.59 -26.99
N TRP A 218 12.64 4.71 -26.30
CA TRP A 218 12.28 5.99 -26.89
C TRP A 218 13.47 6.93 -26.96
N LYS A 219 13.85 7.31 -28.18
CA LYS A 219 14.95 8.25 -28.42
C LYS A 219 14.45 9.68 -28.46
N ARG A 220 15.25 10.58 -27.88
CA ARG A 220 15.02 12.02 -27.90
C ARG A 220 14.80 12.52 -29.33
N GLY A 221 13.84 13.45 -29.48
CA GLY A 221 13.52 14.04 -30.78
C GLY A 221 12.78 13.14 -31.76
N THR A 222 12.42 11.92 -31.36
CA THR A 222 11.59 11.03 -32.20
C THR A 222 10.17 10.94 -31.63
N PRO A 223 9.14 10.70 -32.49
CA PRO A 223 7.79 10.47 -32.01
C PRO A 223 7.70 9.22 -31.13
N LEU A 224 6.99 9.29 -29.99
CA LEU A 224 6.81 8.18 -29.07
C LEU A 224 6.19 6.94 -29.74
N ALA A 225 5.26 7.14 -30.71
CA ALA A 225 4.62 6.07 -31.45
C ALA A 225 5.61 5.22 -32.29
N GLN A 226 6.75 5.82 -32.68
CA GLN A 226 7.80 5.15 -33.44
C GLN A 226 8.85 4.44 -32.56
N ALA A 227 8.76 4.56 -31.24
CA ALA A 227 9.71 3.92 -30.32
C ALA A 227 9.70 2.41 -30.50
N PRO A 228 10.86 1.76 -30.74
CA PRO A 228 10.95 0.32 -30.94
C PRO A 228 10.44 -0.47 -29.73
N LEU A 229 9.66 -1.51 -30.01
CA LEU A 229 9.17 -2.44 -28.99
C LEU A 229 10.34 -3.27 -28.44
N LEU A 230 10.48 -3.31 -27.11
CA LEU A 230 11.50 -4.09 -26.42
C LEU A 230 10.89 -5.35 -25.75
N LEU A 231 9.75 -5.18 -25.09
CA LEU A 231 9.02 -6.27 -24.41
C LEU A 231 7.52 -6.05 -24.56
N LYS A 232 6.77 -7.15 -24.72
CA LYS A 232 5.30 -7.16 -24.73
C LYS A 232 4.78 -8.26 -23.80
N ALA A 233 3.96 -7.88 -22.83
CA ALA A 233 3.26 -8.77 -21.92
C ALA A 233 1.96 -9.32 -22.51
N GLY A 234 1.40 -10.36 -21.90
CA GLY A 234 0.06 -10.87 -22.19
C GLY A 234 -1.03 -9.83 -21.85
N ALA A 235 -2.24 -10.01 -22.37
CA ALA A 235 -3.38 -9.13 -22.04
C ALA A 235 -3.82 -9.32 -20.59
N ASP A 236 -3.69 -10.53 -20.07
CA ASP A 236 -4.11 -10.93 -18.73
C ASP A 236 -2.97 -10.84 -17.70
N ASP A 237 -1.75 -10.46 -18.14
CA ASP A 237 -0.66 -10.14 -17.20
C ASP A 237 -1.02 -8.90 -16.37
N VAL A 238 -0.39 -8.75 -15.22
CA VAL A 238 -0.56 -7.52 -14.41
C VAL A 238 0.02 -6.31 -15.13
N GLY A 239 1.23 -6.43 -15.69
CA GLY A 239 1.84 -5.34 -16.44
C GLY A 239 3.35 -5.48 -16.64
N VAL A 240 3.97 -4.39 -17.09
CA VAL A 240 5.42 -4.28 -17.26
C VAL A 240 5.95 -3.04 -16.54
N TRP A 241 7.19 -3.14 -16.03
CA TRP A 241 7.90 -2.04 -15.37
C TRP A 241 9.36 -2.01 -15.79
N THR A 242 9.98 -0.82 -15.68
CA THR A 242 11.42 -0.66 -15.87
C THR A 242 12.02 0.15 -14.74
N TRP A 243 13.22 -0.18 -14.34
CA TRP A 243 14.02 0.65 -13.44
C TRP A 243 15.50 0.51 -13.76
N ALA A 244 16.28 1.50 -13.40
CA ALA A 244 17.71 1.51 -13.55
C ALA A 244 18.37 1.55 -12.17
N ASP A 245 19.38 0.72 -11.99
CA ASP A 245 20.35 0.84 -10.91
C ASP A 245 21.53 1.62 -11.43
N ASP A 246 21.90 2.69 -10.72
CA ASP A 246 22.90 3.65 -11.15
C ASP A 246 24.28 3.44 -10.47
N ALA A 247 24.63 2.21 -10.11
CA ALA A 247 25.92 1.90 -9.55
C ALA A 247 27.07 2.47 -10.42
N PRO A 248 28.05 3.17 -9.82
CA PRO A 248 29.14 3.78 -10.56
C PRO A 248 29.91 2.77 -11.42
N GLY A 249 30.02 3.06 -12.71
CA GLY A 249 30.70 2.21 -13.70
C GLY A 249 29.93 0.97 -14.14
N ARG A 250 28.73 0.75 -13.61
CA ARG A 250 27.88 -0.42 -13.95
C ARG A 250 26.40 -0.09 -13.83
N ALA A 251 25.91 0.83 -14.66
CA ALA A 251 24.48 1.03 -14.75
C ALA A 251 23.77 -0.27 -15.22
N THR A 252 22.79 -0.73 -14.47
CA THR A 252 22.03 -1.94 -14.76
C THR A 252 20.57 -1.57 -14.99
N HIS A 253 20.06 -1.84 -16.19
CA HIS A 253 18.65 -1.64 -16.49
C HIS A 253 17.92 -2.95 -16.35
N LEU A 254 16.89 -2.94 -15.52
CA LEU A 254 16.00 -4.08 -15.30
C LEU A 254 14.63 -3.78 -15.90
N ILE A 255 14.04 -4.83 -16.46
CA ILE A 255 12.69 -4.82 -17.00
C ILE A 255 11.98 -6.01 -16.38
N GLU A 256 10.79 -5.77 -15.88
CA GLU A 256 9.93 -6.77 -15.27
C GLU A 256 8.64 -6.91 -16.07
N ARG A 257 8.27 -8.15 -16.34
CA ARG A 257 6.95 -8.57 -16.79
C ARG A 257 6.28 -9.30 -15.65
N ARG A 258 5.27 -8.73 -15.03
CA ARG A 258 4.47 -9.40 -13.99
C ARG A 258 3.33 -10.17 -14.63
N THR A 259 3.42 -11.48 -14.55
CA THR A 259 2.39 -12.39 -15.02
C THR A 259 1.24 -12.52 -14.03
N SER A 260 1.51 -12.30 -12.74
CA SER A 260 0.54 -12.19 -11.67
C SER A 260 1.01 -11.16 -10.63
N PHE A 261 0.28 -10.95 -9.54
CA PHE A 261 0.66 -9.96 -8.50
C PHE A 261 1.99 -10.31 -7.83
N PHE A 262 2.25 -11.60 -7.63
CA PHE A 262 3.44 -12.09 -6.91
C PHE A 262 4.44 -12.81 -7.80
N ALA A 263 4.19 -12.96 -9.09
CA ALA A 263 5.09 -13.64 -9.99
C ALA A 263 5.39 -12.82 -11.25
N GLY A 264 6.63 -12.92 -11.72
CA GLY A 264 7.06 -12.22 -12.92
C GLY A 264 8.47 -12.59 -13.37
N GLU A 265 8.69 -12.33 -14.63
CA GLU A 265 9.98 -12.50 -15.28
C GLU A 265 10.78 -11.20 -15.17
N GLN A 266 12.06 -11.31 -14.83
CA GLN A 266 12.97 -10.18 -14.79
C GLN A 266 14.05 -10.31 -15.85
N TYR A 267 14.35 -9.21 -16.50
CA TYR A 267 15.30 -9.13 -17.60
C TYR A 267 16.31 -8.02 -17.36
N LEU A 268 17.55 -8.27 -17.78
CA LEU A 268 18.60 -7.25 -17.89
C LEU A 268 18.61 -6.73 -19.33
N LEU A 269 18.65 -5.40 -19.49
CA LEU A 269 18.91 -4.79 -20.79
C LEU A 269 20.42 -4.68 -21.00
N ARG A 270 20.98 -5.45 -21.93
CA ARG A 270 22.40 -5.46 -22.28
C ARG A 270 22.58 -5.26 -23.76
N ALA A 271 23.32 -4.23 -24.17
CA ALA A 271 23.57 -3.91 -25.57
C ALA A 271 22.27 -3.91 -26.44
N GLY A 272 21.19 -3.34 -25.91
CA GLY A 272 19.90 -3.27 -26.60
C GLY A 272 19.11 -4.59 -26.64
N ARG A 273 19.55 -5.63 -25.93
CA ARG A 273 18.88 -6.95 -25.88
C ARG A 273 18.48 -7.32 -24.46
N LEU A 274 17.39 -8.06 -24.33
CA LEU A 274 16.92 -8.59 -23.06
C LEU A 274 17.59 -9.93 -22.74
N VAL A 275 18.15 -10.03 -21.55
CA VAL A 275 18.69 -11.26 -20.97
C VAL A 275 17.83 -11.64 -19.77
N LYS A 276 17.05 -12.73 -19.89
CA LYS A 276 16.20 -13.22 -18.79
C LYS A 276 17.06 -13.71 -17.62
N LEU A 277 16.69 -13.33 -16.38
CA LEU A 277 17.27 -13.90 -15.16
C LEU A 277 16.61 -15.26 -14.89
N PRO A 278 17.39 -16.38 -14.86
CA PRO A 278 16.85 -17.73 -14.73
C PRO A 278 16.58 -18.10 -13.25
N LYS A 279 15.68 -17.32 -12.60
CA LYS A 279 15.18 -17.48 -11.24
C LYS A 279 13.74 -18.01 -11.24
N PRO A 280 13.17 -18.48 -10.11
CA PRO A 280 11.74 -18.70 -10.00
C PRO A 280 10.96 -17.41 -10.30
N ASP A 281 9.81 -17.53 -10.95
CA ASP A 281 9.04 -16.35 -11.36
C ASP A 281 8.48 -15.57 -10.16
N ASP A 282 8.22 -16.22 -9.03
CA ASP A 282 7.80 -15.59 -7.77
C ASP A 282 8.97 -15.06 -6.90
N ALA A 283 10.22 -15.27 -7.32
CA ALA A 283 11.38 -14.68 -6.64
C ALA A 283 11.67 -13.29 -7.21
N SER A 284 12.22 -12.39 -6.38
CA SER A 284 12.75 -11.10 -6.81
C SER A 284 14.28 -11.10 -6.86
N ALA A 285 14.85 -10.32 -7.78
CA ALA A 285 16.31 -10.21 -7.92
C ALA A 285 16.75 -8.75 -7.91
N THR A 286 17.77 -8.44 -7.10
CA THR A 286 18.35 -7.11 -6.93
C THR A 286 19.86 -7.14 -7.19
N PRO A 287 20.40 -6.36 -8.14
CA PRO A 287 21.84 -6.24 -8.34
C PRO A 287 22.53 -5.53 -7.17
N PHE A 288 23.72 -5.98 -6.82
CA PHE A 288 24.61 -5.34 -5.86
C PHE A 288 26.07 -5.50 -6.32
N GLY A 289 26.65 -4.47 -6.89
CA GLY A 289 27.97 -4.56 -7.52
C GLY A 289 28.00 -5.68 -8.56
N ASP A 290 28.89 -6.66 -8.40
CA ASP A 290 29.00 -7.86 -9.24
C ASP A 290 28.11 -9.03 -8.76
N GLN A 291 27.39 -8.85 -7.64
CA GLN A 291 26.51 -9.84 -7.06
C GLN A 291 25.04 -9.63 -7.51
N LEU A 292 24.28 -10.70 -7.48
CA LEU A 292 22.83 -10.71 -7.60
C LEU A 292 22.26 -11.26 -6.28
N LEU A 293 21.37 -10.49 -5.66
CA LEU A 293 20.61 -10.90 -4.51
C LEU A 293 19.28 -11.48 -4.99
N ILE A 294 18.89 -12.67 -4.54
CA ILE A 294 17.63 -13.31 -4.93
C ILE A 294 16.85 -13.60 -3.66
N GLU A 295 15.68 -12.97 -3.55
CA GLU A 295 14.73 -13.18 -2.46
C GLU A 295 13.65 -14.15 -2.93
N LEU A 296 13.47 -15.24 -2.19
CA LEU A 296 12.58 -16.32 -2.52
C LEU A 296 11.21 -16.12 -1.86
N ARG A 297 10.14 -16.37 -2.62
CA ARG A 297 8.78 -16.38 -2.10
C ARG A 297 8.22 -17.79 -1.91
N SER A 298 8.74 -18.78 -2.66
CA SER A 298 8.50 -20.20 -2.50
C SER A 298 9.80 -20.96 -2.26
N ASP A 299 9.69 -22.23 -1.84
CA ASP A 299 10.85 -23.10 -1.71
C ASP A 299 11.47 -23.33 -3.09
N TRP A 300 12.79 -23.24 -3.18
CA TRP A 300 13.53 -23.45 -4.41
C TRP A 300 14.53 -24.60 -4.27
N GLU A 301 14.32 -25.65 -5.05
CA GLU A 301 15.27 -26.77 -5.15
C GLU A 301 16.21 -26.54 -6.34
N VAL A 302 17.47 -26.24 -6.07
CA VAL A 302 18.45 -25.91 -7.10
C VAL A 302 19.86 -26.25 -6.67
N GLY A 303 20.70 -26.73 -7.60
CA GLY A 303 22.10 -27.08 -7.29
C GLY A 303 22.22 -28.17 -6.22
N GLY A 304 21.25 -29.08 -6.12
CA GLY A 304 21.20 -30.14 -5.10
C GLY A 304 20.90 -29.68 -3.69
N ARG A 305 20.37 -28.45 -3.53
CA ARG A 305 19.99 -27.89 -2.23
C ARG A 305 18.58 -27.30 -2.30
N ARG A 306 17.86 -27.40 -1.16
CA ARG A 306 16.58 -26.72 -0.94
C ARG A 306 16.82 -25.44 -0.19
N HIS A 307 16.34 -24.34 -0.74
CA HIS A 307 16.30 -23.02 -0.12
C HIS A 307 14.85 -22.70 0.25
N ALA A 308 14.61 -22.32 1.50
CA ALA A 308 13.24 -22.10 2.00
C ALA A 308 12.65 -20.80 1.47
N ALA A 309 11.33 -20.77 1.32
CA ALA A 309 10.55 -19.54 1.08
C ALA A 309 10.91 -18.45 2.10
N GLY A 310 11.15 -17.22 1.64
CA GLY A 310 11.60 -16.10 2.47
C GLY A 310 13.12 -16.01 2.65
N SER A 311 13.93 -16.91 2.03
CA SER A 311 15.39 -16.81 2.07
C SER A 311 15.90 -15.70 1.14
N LEU A 312 17.01 -15.04 1.55
CA LEU A 312 17.80 -14.15 0.68
C LEU A 312 19.11 -14.84 0.31
N LEU A 313 19.30 -15.06 -0.97
CA LEU A 313 20.46 -15.71 -1.55
C LEU A 313 21.31 -14.71 -2.31
N ALA A 314 22.63 -14.94 -2.39
CA ALA A 314 23.55 -14.14 -3.18
C ALA A 314 24.43 -15.02 -4.06
N ILE A 315 24.71 -14.53 -5.28
CA ILE A 315 25.58 -15.18 -6.26
C ILE A 315 26.20 -14.11 -7.17
N ALA A 316 27.40 -14.34 -7.69
CA ALA A 316 27.95 -13.47 -8.72
C ALA A 316 27.07 -13.50 -9.97
N LEU A 317 26.67 -12.34 -10.48
CA LEU A 317 25.70 -12.17 -11.56
C LEU A 317 26.12 -12.94 -12.82
N GLU A 318 27.38 -12.78 -13.27
CA GLU A 318 27.85 -13.45 -14.49
C GLU A 318 27.91 -14.98 -14.32
N ARG A 319 28.28 -15.45 -13.11
CA ARG A 319 28.22 -16.88 -12.80
C ARG A 319 26.80 -17.42 -12.83
N PHE A 320 25.83 -16.66 -12.34
CA PHE A 320 24.41 -17.04 -12.37
C PHE A 320 23.89 -17.15 -13.82
N LEU A 321 24.21 -16.17 -14.67
CA LEU A 321 23.84 -16.15 -16.08
C LEU A 321 24.52 -17.30 -16.86
N ALA A 322 25.72 -17.68 -16.51
CA ALA A 322 26.43 -18.83 -17.07
C ALA A 322 25.97 -20.21 -16.54
N GLY A 323 24.87 -20.25 -15.76
CA GLY A 323 24.30 -21.51 -15.24
C GLY A 323 24.82 -21.93 -13.86
N GLY A 324 25.67 -21.13 -13.20
CA GLY A 324 26.09 -21.40 -11.81
C GLY A 324 24.91 -21.34 -10.83
N ARG A 325 24.93 -22.25 -9.81
CA ARG A 325 23.83 -22.35 -8.83
C ARG A 325 24.35 -22.54 -7.40
N GLN A 326 25.61 -22.14 -7.13
CA GLN A 326 26.19 -22.17 -5.79
C GLN A 326 25.95 -20.81 -5.11
N PHE A 327 24.87 -20.74 -4.32
CA PHE A 327 24.48 -19.53 -3.60
C PHE A 327 25.12 -19.44 -2.23
N GLN A 328 25.37 -18.22 -1.76
CA GLN A 328 25.58 -17.90 -0.35
C GLN A 328 24.27 -17.39 0.24
N THR A 329 23.86 -17.91 1.40
CA THR A 329 22.62 -17.50 2.07
C THR A 329 22.91 -16.35 3.01
N LEU A 330 22.26 -15.20 2.78
CA LEU A 330 22.34 -14.02 3.64
C LEU A 330 21.29 -14.07 4.75
N PHE A 331 20.13 -14.60 4.42
CA PHE A 331 19.05 -14.80 5.37
C PHE A 331 18.32 -16.13 5.09
N ALA A 332 18.08 -16.88 6.15
CA ALA A 332 17.21 -18.05 6.14
C ALA A 332 16.10 -17.86 7.21
N PRO A 333 14.82 -17.97 6.86
CA PRO A 333 13.74 -17.75 7.80
C PRO A 333 13.65 -18.88 8.83
N THR A 334 13.10 -18.54 9.99
CA THR A 334 12.64 -19.51 11.02
C THR A 334 11.12 -19.31 11.22
N PRO A 335 10.43 -20.17 11.98
CA PRO A 335 9.01 -19.96 12.27
C PRO A 335 8.67 -18.60 12.88
N GLY A 336 9.61 -17.99 13.63
CA GLY A 336 9.42 -16.67 14.25
C GLY A 336 10.13 -15.53 13.53
N SER A 337 10.85 -15.77 12.42
CA SER A 337 11.61 -14.71 11.75
C SER A 337 11.33 -14.61 10.26
N ALA A 338 11.27 -13.37 9.76
CA ALA A 338 11.05 -13.05 8.35
C ALA A 338 11.96 -11.91 7.88
N LEU A 339 12.38 -11.96 6.63
CA LEU A 339 12.99 -10.80 5.96
C LEU A 339 11.90 -9.77 5.67
N GLN A 340 12.13 -8.52 6.07
CA GLN A 340 11.21 -7.42 5.77
C GLN A 340 11.64 -6.63 4.54
N SER A 341 12.93 -6.38 4.43
CA SER A 341 13.53 -5.69 3.30
C SER A 341 15.04 -5.82 3.30
N HIS A 342 15.62 -5.58 2.15
CA HIS A 342 17.05 -5.33 2.01
C HIS A 342 17.30 -4.01 1.29
N THR A 343 18.31 -3.26 1.72
CA THR A 343 18.70 -1.98 1.13
C THR A 343 20.13 -2.08 0.65
N VAL A 344 20.36 -1.87 -0.65
CA VAL A 344 21.68 -1.89 -1.24
C VAL A 344 22.34 -0.52 -1.15
N LEU A 345 23.61 -0.51 -0.72
CA LEU A 345 24.47 0.65 -0.63
C LEU A 345 25.71 0.43 -1.54
N ARG A 346 26.67 1.34 -1.55
CA ARG A 346 27.87 1.20 -2.39
C ARG A 346 28.70 -0.04 -2.05
N SER A 347 28.93 -0.32 -0.77
CA SER A 347 29.79 -1.43 -0.31
C SER A 347 29.14 -2.37 0.69
N ALA A 348 27.84 -2.20 0.96
CA ALA A 348 27.12 -2.99 1.94
C ALA A 348 25.66 -3.20 1.54
N VAL A 349 25.05 -4.25 2.08
CA VAL A 349 23.61 -4.52 2.05
C VAL A 349 23.11 -4.48 3.48
N LEU A 350 22.08 -3.70 3.73
CA LEU A 350 21.41 -3.64 5.02
C LEU A 350 20.18 -4.55 4.98
N LEU A 351 20.09 -5.52 5.89
CA LEU A 351 18.94 -6.41 6.03
C LEU A 351 18.13 -6.00 7.24
N LEU A 352 16.86 -5.70 6.99
CA LEU A 352 15.84 -5.50 8.01
C LEU A 352 15.01 -6.78 8.10
N ARG A 353 15.03 -7.42 9.26
CA ARG A 353 14.25 -8.63 9.53
C ARG A 353 13.29 -8.41 10.70
N MET A 354 12.28 -9.22 10.78
CA MET A 354 11.41 -9.37 11.94
C MET A 354 11.76 -10.64 12.70
N ASP A 355 11.78 -10.55 14.01
CA ASP A 355 11.83 -11.66 14.95
C ASP A 355 10.65 -11.48 15.91
N ASP A 356 9.59 -12.29 15.78
CA ASP A 356 8.32 -12.16 16.52
C ASP A 356 7.75 -10.73 16.46
N VAL A 357 7.59 -10.23 15.24
CA VAL A 357 7.13 -8.86 14.90
C VAL A 357 8.05 -7.72 15.40
N LYS A 358 9.20 -8.02 15.99
CA LYS A 358 10.21 -7.04 16.42
C LYS A 358 11.30 -6.90 15.35
N GLN A 359 11.60 -5.69 14.98
CA GLN A 359 12.56 -5.46 13.89
C GLN A 359 14.01 -5.51 14.36
N ARG A 360 14.86 -6.12 13.54
CA ARG A 360 16.31 -6.22 13.73
C ARG A 360 17.01 -5.78 12.46
N LEU A 361 18.10 -5.04 12.60
CA LEU A 361 18.91 -4.53 11.49
C LEU A 361 20.29 -5.16 11.51
N SER A 362 20.79 -5.57 10.33
CA SER A 362 22.16 -6.06 10.14
C SER A 362 22.78 -5.50 8.88
N GLU A 363 24.09 -5.30 8.91
CA GLU A 363 24.91 -4.90 7.78
C GLU A 363 25.67 -6.10 7.24
N TRP A 364 25.64 -6.28 5.92
CA TRP A 364 26.32 -7.35 5.20
C TRP A 364 27.28 -6.77 4.20
N ARG A 365 28.51 -7.29 4.19
CA ARG A 365 29.55 -6.91 3.24
C ARG A 365 30.11 -8.11 2.52
N TYR A 366 30.31 -7.96 1.21
CA TYR A 366 31.00 -8.96 0.39
C TYR A 366 32.45 -8.62 0.29
N THR A 367 33.30 -9.43 0.92
CA THR A 367 34.76 -9.22 0.95
C THR A 367 35.49 -10.55 0.78
N GLN A 368 36.51 -10.59 -0.08
CA GLN A 368 37.32 -11.79 -0.33
C GLN A 368 36.47 -13.03 -0.68
N GLY A 369 35.45 -12.86 -1.54
CA GLY A 369 34.58 -13.94 -2.00
C GLY A 369 33.56 -14.45 -0.98
N ARG A 370 33.41 -13.78 0.17
CA ARG A 370 32.48 -14.19 1.23
C ARG A 370 31.68 -13.02 1.77
N TRP A 371 30.41 -13.30 2.11
CA TRP A 371 29.54 -12.39 2.83
C TRP A 371 29.79 -12.47 4.34
N ARG A 372 29.89 -11.32 4.98
CA ARG A 372 30.04 -11.18 6.44
C ARG A 372 28.98 -10.26 6.99
N ALA A 373 28.34 -10.69 8.10
CA ALA A 373 27.29 -9.95 8.78
C ALA A 373 27.83 -9.24 10.02
N ARG A 374 27.25 -8.07 10.29
CA ARG A 374 27.38 -7.33 11.54
C ARG A 374 25.99 -6.89 12.01
N ALA A 375 25.62 -7.25 13.26
CA ALA A 375 24.37 -6.72 13.85
C ALA A 375 24.53 -5.22 14.11
N LEU A 376 23.46 -4.47 13.84
CA LEU A 376 23.37 -3.05 14.15
C LEU A 376 22.39 -2.83 15.31
N PRO A 377 22.71 -1.96 16.28
CA PRO A 377 21.78 -1.65 17.37
C PRO A 377 20.44 -1.16 16.82
N ALA A 378 19.36 -1.78 17.29
CA ALA A 378 17.97 -1.40 17.00
C ALA A 378 17.21 -1.41 18.32
N GLY A 379 16.19 -0.56 18.48
CA GLY A 379 15.33 -0.57 19.65
C GLY A 379 14.60 -1.92 19.81
N GLU A 380 14.08 -2.21 21.00
CA GLU A 380 13.43 -3.50 21.27
C GLU A 380 11.98 -3.57 20.72
N LEU A 381 11.23 -2.48 20.82
CA LEU A 381 9.83 -2.39 20.40
C LEU A 381 9.64 -1.17 19.50
N GLY A 382 9.80 -1.35 18.20
CA GLY A 382 9.58 -0.23 17.30
C GLY A 382 9.69 -0.63 15.84
N SER A 383 9.33 0.30 14.97
CA SER A 383 9.54 0.16 13.53
C SER A 383 10.79 0.92 13.09
N LEU A 384 11.49 0.29 12.17
CA LEU A 384 12.64 0.83 11.48
C LEU A 384 12.32 0.97 10.00
N SER A 385 12.82 2.03 9.39
CA SER A 385 12.84 2.19 7.95
C SER A 385 14.24 2.63 7.52
N VAL A 386 14.81 1.92 6.56
CA VAL A 386 16.15 2.18 6.03
C VAL A 386 16.01 2.67 4.60
N THR A 387 16.58 3.82 4.29
CA THR A 387 16.59 4.39 2.95
C THR A 387 18.02 4.76 2.56
N ALA A 388 18.52 4.19 1.47
CA ALA A 388 19.82 4.59 0.94
C ALA A 388 19.78 6.08 0.53
N LEU A 389 20.78 6.87 0.93
CA LEU A 389 20.82 8.29 0.60
C LEU A 389 21.03 8.52 -0.92
N ALA A 390 21.87 7.69 -1.54
CA ALA A 390 22.21 7.77 -2.95
C ALA A 390 22.34 6.38 -3.61
N GLY A 391 21.52 5.41 -3.22
CA GLY A 391 21.62 4.03 -3.74
C GLY A 391 23.03 3.48 -3.66
N GLN A 392 23.47 2.78 -4.70
CA GLN A 392 24.81 2.20 -4.77
C GLN A 392 25.96 3.23 -5.03
N ARG A 393 25.65 4.54 -5.00
CA ARG A 393 26.67 5.61 -5.08
C ARG A 393 27.27 5.98 -3.73
N SER A 394 26.62 5.65 -2.62
CA SER A 394 27.03 6.03 -1.27
C SER A 394 26.84 4.91 -0.28
N ASP A 395 27.66 4.90 0.78
CA ASP A 395 27.44 4.06 1.96
C ASP A 395 26.59 4.76 3.03
N ARG A 396 26.11 5.99 2.76
CA ARG A 396 25.24 6.71 3.66
C ARG A 396 23.78 6.28 3.47
N TYR A 397 23.08 6.19 4.59
CA TYR A 397 21.67 5.87 4.62
C TYR A 397 20.96 6.67 5.70
N LEU A 398 19.66 6.86 5.49
CA LEU A 398 18.75 7.40 6.48
C LEU A 398 18.11 6.23 7.24
N LEU A 399 18.09 6.33 8.55
CA LEU A 399 17.37 5.44 9.44
C LEU A 399 16.26 6.21 10.12
N THR A 400 15.02 5.83 9.87
CA THR A 400 13.87 6.32 10.64
C THR A 400 13.48 5.26 11.64
N ARG A 401 13.33 5.65 12.91
CA ARG A 401 12.85 4.76 13.97
C ARG A 401 11.72 5.42 14.75
N SER A 402 10.73 4.63 15.11
CA SER A 402 9.62 5.03 15.97
C SER A 402 9.00 3.81 16.64
N ASP A 403 8.20 4.04 17.67
CA ASP A 403 7.25 3.07 18.20
C ASP A 403 5.90 3.75 18.41
N PHE A 404 4.92 3.08 19.03
CA PHE A 404 3.60 3.69 19.23
C PHE A 404 3.62 4.96 20.09
N LEU A 405 4.58 5.07 21.03
CA LEU A 405 4.66 6.11 22.04
C LEU A 405 5.83 7.08 21.81
N THR A 406 6.85 6.67 21.06
CA THR A 406 8.04 7.48 20.79
C THR A 406 7.93 8.11 19.41
N PRO A 407 7.91 9.45 19.33
CA PRO A 407 7.92 10.17 18.06
C PRO A 407 9.05 9.73 17.14
N ALA A 408 8.76 9.72 15.83
CA ALA A 408 9.72 9.26 14.86
C ALA A 408 10.97 10.15 14.83
N THR A 409 12.13 9.50 14.82
CA THR A 409 13.45 10.12 14.72
C THR A 409 14.09 9.74 13.41
N LEU A 410 14.63 10.72 12.69
CA LEU A 410 15.41 10.55 11.47
C LEU A 410 16.90 10.68 11.77
N GLU A 411 17.67 9.68 11.45
CA GLU A 411 19.12 9.60 11.68
C GLU A 411 19.84 9.42 10.35
N LEU A 412 21.01 10.06 10.22
CA LEU A 412 21.97 9.80 9.16
C LEU A 412 23.04 8.85 9.69
N ALA A 413 23.27 7.78 8.95
CA ALA A 413 24.26 6.76 9.26
C ALA A 413 25.12 6.43 8.02
N GLU A 414 26.23 5.74 8.25
CA GLU A 414 27.14 5.28 7.19
C GLU A 414 27.54 3.83 7.47
N ALA A 415 27.43 2.96 6.46
CA ALA A 415 27.81 1.58 6.59
C ALA A 415 29.29 1.44 6.98
N GLY A 416 29.59 0.51 7.88
CA GLY A 416 30.93 0.32 8.48
C GLY A 416 31.21 1.19 9.68
N ARG A 417 30.27 2.07 10.06
CA ARG A 417 30.38 2.93 11.24
C ARG A 417 29.25 2.67 12.21
N ASP A 418 29.48 2.79 13.52
CA ASP A 418 28.45 2.68 14.54
C ASP A 418 27.80 4.03 14.85
N ALA A 419 28.54 5.12 14.58
CA ALA A 419 28.06 6.48 14.83
C ALA A 419 26.87 6.82 13.93
N ARG A 420 25.82 7.35 14.54
CA ARG A 420 24.63 7.89 13.90
C ARG A 420 24.46 9.34 14.31
N GLN A 421 24.04 10.17 13.39
CA GLN A 421 23.69 11.57 13.67
C GLN A 421 22.19 11.72 13.60
N THR A 422 21.55 12.11 14.69
CA THR A 422 20.15 12.53 14.68
C THR A 422 20.05 13.81 13.87
N LEU A 423 19.21 13.81 12.84
CA LEU A 423 18.92 14.95 11.98
C LEU A 423 17.67 15.68 12.45
N GLN A 424 16.62 14.92 12.73
CA GLN A 424 15.32 15.45 13.09
C GLN A 424 14.60 14.47 14.01
N GLN A 425 13.76 15.00 14.87
CA GLN A 425 12.80 14.24 15.67
C GLN A 425 11.46 14.94 15.62
N LEU A 426 10.39 14.18 15.43
CA LEU A 426 9.04 14.72 15.53
C LEU A 426 8.73 15.16 16.96
N PRO A 427 7.93 16.21 17.16
CA PRO A 427 7.39 16.54 18.47
C PRO A 427 6.42 15.47 18.94
N ALA A 428 6.19 15.42 20.24
CA ALA A 428 5.09 14.66 20.81
C ALA A 428 3.77 15.41 20.57
N PHE A 429 2.85 14.79 19.87
CA PHE A 429 1.52 15.36 19.59
C PHE A 429 0.46 14.94 20.62
N PHE A 430 0.80 14.05 21.53
CA PHE A 430 -0.03 13.62 22.65
C PHE A 430 0.86 13.20 23.83
N ASP A 431 0.27 13.14 25.03
CA ASP A 431 0.98 12.64 26.21
C ASP A 431 1.10 11.12 26.17
N ALA A 432 2.26 10.67 25.67
CA ALA A 432 2.57 9.25 25.59
C ALA A 432 2.97 8.62 26.93
N SER A 433 3.33 9.44 27.96
CA SER A 433 3.77 8.96 29.29
C SER A 433 2.64 8.25 30.04
N SER A 434 1.39 8.65 29.76
CA SER A 434 0.17 8.07 30.32
C SER A 434 -0.23 6.73 29.71
N HIS A 435 0.51 6.24 28.70
CA HIS A 435 0.18 5.00 27.97
C HIS A 435 1.25 3.91 28.17
N ALA A 436 0.83 2.67 27.95
CA ALA A 436 1.70 1.50 27.89
C ALA A 436 1.40 0.67 26.63
N VAL A 437 2.41 -0.03 26.12
CA VAL A 437 2.30 -0.95 24.99
C VAL A 437 2.55 -2.37 25.48
N GLU A 438 1.69 -3.27 25.07
CA GLU A 438 1.85 -4.72 25.29
C GLU A 438 1.69 -5.47 23.97
N GLN A 439 2.39 -6.57 23.83
CA GLN A 439 2.17 -7.55 22.76
C GLN A 439 1.46 -8.76 23.37
N LEU A 440 0.31 -9.11 22.80
CA LEU A 440 -0.52 -10.21 23.23
C LEU A 440 -0.77 -11.17 22.05
N HIS A 441 -1.36 -12.33 22.32
CA HIS A 441 -1.69 -13.30 21.29
C HIS A 441 -3.14 -13.78 21.52
N ALA A 442 -3.93 -13.71 20.47
CA ALA A 442 -5.23 -14.36 20.36
C ALA A 442 -5.06 -15.76 19.77
N ARG A 443 -6.02 -16.63 19.99
CA ARG A 443 -6.07 -17.97 19.39
C ARG A 443 -7.14 -17.99 18.32
N SER A 444 -6.72 -18.08 17.05
CA SER A 444 -7.63 -18.21 15.92
C SER A 444 -8.41 -19.52 15.96
N ARG A 445 -9.46 -19.60 15.17
CA ARG A 445 -10.38 -20.74 15.10
C ARG A 445 -9.67 -22.09 14.85
N ASP A 446 -8.59 -22.09 14.07
CA ASP A 446 -7.77 -23.27 13.76
C ASP A 446 -6.64 -23.51 14.77
N GLY A 447 -6.59 -22.74 15.87
CA GLY A 447 -5.58 -22.85 16.92
C GLY A 447 -4.31 -22.01 16.69
N THR A 448 -4.21 -21.32 15.56
CA THR A 448 -3.05 -20.43 15.25
C THR A 448 -2.97 -19.29 16.26
N ALA A 449 -1.78 -19.05 16.81
CA ALA A 449 -1.50 -17.88 17.63
C ALA A 449 -1.37 -16.63 16.74
N VAL A 450 -2.23 -15.64 16.97
CA VAL A 450 -2.29 -14.37 16.22
C VAL A 450 -1.76 -13.25 17.10
N PRO A 451 -0.58 -12.68 16.81
CA PRO A 451 -0.04 -11.58 17.60
C PRO A 451 -0.86 -10.30 17.39
N TYR A 452 -0.93 -9.49 18.41
CA TYR A 452 -1.44 -8.12 18.31
C TYR A 452 -0.80 -7.22 19.35
N PHE A 453 -0.69 -5.94 19.05
CA PHE A 453 -0.24 -4.92 19.99
C PHE A 453 -1.42 -4.16 20.54
N ILE A 454 -1.33 -3.77 21.81
CA ILE A 454 -2.31 -2.91 22.47
C ILE A 454 -1.61 -1.69 23.07
N VAL A 455 -2.15 -0.51 22.78
CA VAL A 455 -1.78 0.76 23.39
C VAL A 455 -2.90 1.18 24.32
N LYS A 456 -2.65 1.20 25.61
CA LYS A 456 -3.67 1.43 26.65
C LYS A 456 -3.16 2.36 27.76
N PRO A 457 -4.05 2.92 28.60
CA PRO A 457 -3.64 3.69 29.77
C PRO A 457 -2.71 2.89 30.70
N ARG A 458 -1.66 3.53 31.17
CA ARG A 458 -0.64 2.92 32.04
C ARG A 458 -1.13 2.88 33.49
N GLY A 459 -1.09 1.68 34.10
CA GLY A 459 -1.38 1.51 35.51
C GLY A 459 -2.84 1.78 35.91
N VAL A 460 -3.74 1.92 34.95
CA VAL A 460 -5.18 2.09 35.18
C VAL A 460 -5.90 0.82 34.79
N PRO A 461 -6.78 0.27 35.63
CA PRO A 461 -7.62 -0.86 35.23
C PRO A 461 -8.72 -0.43 34.24
N PRO A 462 -9.25 -1.35 33.42
CA PRO A 462 -10.40 -1.05 32.59
C PRO A 462 -11.59 -0.55 33.42
N PRO A 463 -12.31 0.48 32.95
CA PRO A 463 -13.56 0.89 33.57
C PRO A 463 -14.62 -0.20 33.47
N ALA A 464 -15.71 -0.08 34.22
CA ALA A 464 -16.85 -0.96 34.07
C ALA A 464 -17.35 -0.96 32.61
N GLY A 465 -17.43 -2.16 32.00
CA GLY A 465 -17.73 -2.31 30.57
C GLY A 465 -16.52 -2.19 29.62
N GLY A 466 -15.30 -2.06 30.13
CA GLY A 466 -14.06 -1.98 29.35
C GLY A 466 -13.78 -0.58 28.77
N TRP A 467 -12.62 -0.43 28.15
CA TRP A 467 -12.25 0.81 27.42
C TRP A 467 -12.92 0.89 26.04
N ALA A 468 -13.19 2.09 25.59
CA ALA A 468 -13.44 2.35 24.17
C ALA A 468 -12.18 1.95 23.39
N SER A 469 -12.29 0.92 22.56
CA SER A 469 -11.15 0.31 21.88
C SER A 469 -11.32 0.34 20.37
N LEU A 470 -10.26 0.68 19.66
CA LEU A 470 -10.19 0.68 18.20
C LEU A 470 -9.24 -0.42 17.74
N LEU A 471 -9.79 -1.46 17.10
CA LEU A 471 -9.04 -2.53 16.48
C LEU A 471 -8.77 -2.21 15.01
N TYR A 472 -7.51 -2.25 14.62
CA TYR A 472 -7.03 -2.06 13.26
C TYR A 472 -6.28 -3.29 12.77
N GLY A 473 -6.47 -3.64 11.50
CA GLY A 473 -5.76 -4.73 10.84
C GLY A 473 -5.76 -4.56 9.33
N TYR A 474 -4.96 -5.38 8.63
CA TYR A 474 -4.92 -5.41 7.18
C TYR A 474 -5.07 -6.85 6.66
N GLY A 475 -4.07 -7.71 6.87
CA GLY A 475 -4.15 -9.16 6.65
C GLY A 475 -4.17 -9.57 5.19
N GLY A 476 -3.32 -9.00 4.32
CA GLY A 476 -3.18 -9.43 2.94
C GLY A 476 -2.02 -8.78 2.21
N PHE A 477 -1.81 -9.20 0.96
CA PHE A 477 -0.76 -8.71 0.07
C PHE A 477 0.66 -8.76 0.66
N GLU A 478 0.88 -9.63 1.66
CA GLU A 478 2.16 -9.75 2.37
C GLU A 478 2.60 -8.44 3.07
N ILE A 479 1.64 -7.53 3.36
CA ILE A 479 1.91 -6.26 4.03
C ILE A 479 1.96 -6.47 5.54
N SER A 480 3.10 -6.16 6.16
CA SER A 480 3.28 -6.27 7.60
C SER A 480 2.77 -5.04 8.35
N MET A 481 1.89 -5.24 9.32
CA MET A 481 1.49 -4.21 10.27
C MET A 481 2.55 -4.09 11.38
N LYS A 482 3.05 -2.88 11.61
CA LYS A 482 4.18 -2.62 12.50
C LYS A 482 3.85 -1.52 13.50
N PRO A 483 4.40 -1.59 14.74
CA PRO A 483 4.36 -0.47 15.66
C PRO A 483 4.89 0.81 15.02
N GLY A 484 4.22 1.93 15.23
CA GLY A 484 4.68 3.21 14.68
C GLY A 484 3.97 4.39 15.34
N TYR A 485 4.69 5.50 15.48
CA TYR A 485 4.12 6.73 16.02
C TYR A 485 3.17 7.37 15.01
N SER A 486 1.98 7.68 15.47
CA SER A 486 1.00 8.43 14.71
C SER A 486 0.43 9.56 15.55
N GLY A 487 0.82 10.80 15.25
CA GLY A 487 0.22 11.98 15.90
C GLY A 487 -1.27 12.09 15.65
N VAL A 488 -1.73 11.64 14.46
CA VAL A 488 -3.15 11.63 14.08
C VAL A 488 -3.94 10.65 14.97
N LEU A 489 -3.44 9.42 15.16
CA LEU A 489 -4.02 8.45 16.09
C LEU A 489 -3.94 8.96 17.54
N GLY A 490 -2.79 9.50 17.92
CA GLY A 490 -2.57 10.04 19.25
C GLY A 490 -3.57 11.15 19.59
N ARG A 491 -3.66 12.18 18.73
CA ARG A 491 -4.55 13.32 18.93
C ARG A 491 -6.01 12.97 18.72
N GLY A 492 -6.28 12.11 17.70
CA GLY A 492 -7.64 11.75 17.30
C GLY A 492 -8.32 10.71 18.19
N TRP A 493 -7.55 9.85 18.87
CA TRP A 493 -8.11 8.72 19.62
C TRP A 493 -7.53 8.54 21.01
N LEU A 494 -6.19 8.37 21.13
CA LEU A 494 -5.56 8.08 22.43
C LEU A 494 -5.75 9.21 23.45
N SER A 495 -5.61 10.48 23.04
CA SER A 495 -5.83 11.64 23.92
C SER A 495 -7.26 11.78 24.41
N GLN A 496 -8.22 11.09 23.81
CA GLN A 496 -9.61 11.04 24.25
C GLN A 496 -9.88 9.88 25.23
N GLY A 497 -8.82 9.14 25.64
CA GLY A 497 -8.93 7.97 26.50
C GLY A 497 -9.23 6.65 25.79
N GLY A 498 -9.15 6.64 24.46
CA GLY A 498 -9.33 5.43 23.64
C GLY A 498 -8.12 4.50 23.72
N VAL A 499 -8.36 3.21 23.59
CA VAL A 499 -7.36 2.15 23.44
C VAL A 499 -7.19 1.83 21.95
N TYR A 500 -5.96 1.60 21.53
CA TYR A 500 -5.66 1.20 20.14
C TYR A 500 -5.09 -0.21 20.09
N VAL A 501 -5.58 -1.02 19.17
CA VAL A 501 -5.13 -2.40 18.95
C VAL A 501 -4.72 -2.57 17.50
N LEU A 502 -3.50 -3.09 17.28
CA LEU A 502 -2.97 -3.41 15.96
C LEU A 502 -2.79 -4.92 15.82
N ALA A 503 -3.57 -5.55 14.96
CA ALA A 503 -3.53 -6.99 14.74
C ALA A 503 -2.57 -7.38 13.61
N ASN A 504 -1.80 -8.47 13.82
CA ASN A 504 -0.85 -9.06 12.89
C ASN A 504 -1.43 -10.35 12.30
N LEU A 505 -2.22 -10.21 11.25
CA LEU A 505 -3.08 -11.27 10.71
C LEU A 505 -2.37 -12.09 9.65
N ARG A 506 -2.74 -13.37 9.49
CA ARG A 506 -2.37 -14.14 8.31
C ARG A 506 -2.84 -13.43 7.04
N GLY A 507 -2.08 -13.59 5.97
CA GLY A 507 -2.21 -12.77 4.76
C GLY A 507 -1.27 -11.56 4.76
N GLY A 508 -0.82 -11.09 5.94
CA GLY A 508 0.27 -10.12 6.09
C GLY A 508 1.65 -10.74 5.90
N GLY A 509 2.70 -9.91 6.06
CA GLY A 509 4.10 -10.31 5.86
C GLY A 509 4.92 -10.48 7.15
N GLU A 510 4.28 -10.45 8.32
CA GLU A 510 4.97 -10.39 9.62
C GLU A 510 5.87 -11.60 9.87
N PHE A 511 5.47 -12.78 9.36
CA PHE A 511 6.25 -14.02 9.42
C PHE A 511 6.67 -14.52 8.02
N GLY A 512 6.71 -13.59 7.04
CA GLY A 512 7.17 -13.83 5.68
C GLY A 512 6.14 -14.50 4.76
N PRO A 513 6.60 -15.01 3.58
CA PRO A 513 5.70 -15.49 2.53
C PRO A 513 4.75 -16.60 2.96
N ARG A 514 5.16 -17.48 3.87
CA ARG A 514 4.30 -18.58 4.35
C ARG A 514 3.12 -18.08 5.19
N TRP A 515 3.30 -17.00 5.95
CA TRP A 515 2.24 -16.35 6.71
C TRP A 515 1.21 -15.71 5.78
N HIS A 516 1.68 -15.09 4.70
CA HIS A 516 0.83 -14.58 3.65
C HIS A 516 0.08 -15.69 2.92
N GLN A 517 0.79 -16.71 2.44
CA GLN A 517 0.22 -17.83 1.68
C GLN A 517 -0.82 -18.64 2.48
N ALA A 518 -0.71 -18.64 3.82
CA ALA A 518 -1.66 -19.30 4.69
C ALA A 518 -3.08 -18.71 4.63
N ALA A 519 -3.28 -17.54 4.03
CA ALA A 519 -4.56 -16.87 3.88
C ALA A 519 -4.81 -16.37 2.43
N LEU A 520 -4.33 -17.09 1.42
CA LEU A 520 -4.63 -16.82 0.02
C LEU A 520 -5.86 -17.59 -0.46
N ARG A 521 -6.59 -17.03 -1.42
CA ARG A 521 -7.68 -17.67 -2.19
C ARG A 521 -8.66 -18.42 -1.30
N GLU A 522 -8.77 -19.75 -1.46
CA GLU A 522 -9.65 -20.62 -0.65
C GLU A 522 -9.35 -20.59 0.85
N GLN A 523 -8.17 -20.16 1.24
CA GLN A 523 -7.76 -20.00 2.64
C GLN A 523 -8.06 -18.59 3.18
N ARG A 524 -8.64 -17.69 2.36
CA ARG A 524 -8.83 -16.29 2.71
C ARG A 524 -9.61 -16.06 4.01
N GLN A 525 -10.55 -16.93 4.32
CA GLN A 525 -11.34 -16.84 5.55
C GLN A 525 -10.47 -16.81 6.83
N ARG A 526 -9.28 -17.41 6.81
CA ARG A 526 -8.36 -17.42 7.96
C ARG A 526 -7.94 -16.03 8.41
N SER A 527 -7.76 -15.09 7.47
CA SER A 527 -7.45 -13.70 7.82
C SER A 527 -8.60 -13.02 8.57
N PHE A 528 -9.83 -13.32 8.20
CA PHE A 528 -11.03 -12.82 8.88
C PHE A 528 -11.23 -13.52 10.23
N ASP A 529 -11.01 -14.84 10.30
CA ASP A 529 -11.07 -15.60 11.55
C ASP A 529 -10.03 -15.10 12.56
N ASP A 530 -8.81 -14.76 12.11
CA ASP A 530 -7.76 -14.17 12.95
C ASP A 530 -8.21 -12.82 13.53
N TYR A 531 -8.81 -11.96 12.72
CA TYR A 531 -9.29 -10.64 13.15
C TYR A 531 -10.43 -10.74 14.16
N ILE A 532 -11.38 -11.65 13.91
CA ILE A 532 -12.48 -11.98 14.81
C ILE A 532 -11.92 -12.53 16.14
N ALA A 533 -10.93 -13.41 16.08
CA ALA A 533 -10.31 -13.98 17.28
C ALA A 533 -9.63 -12.92 18.16
N VAL A 534 -9.00 -11.91 17.56
CA VAL A 534 -8.44 -10.76 18.32
C VAL A 534 -9.57 -9.98 19.00
N ALA A 535 -10.69 -9.73 18.30
CA ALA A 535 -11.84 -9.05 18.90
C ALA A 535 -12.43 -9.86 20.10
N GLU A 536 -12.58 -11.17 19.93
CA GLU A 536 -13.07 -12.08 20.99
C GLU A 536 -12.10 -12.12 22.19
N ASP A 537 -10.79 -12.17 21.94
CA ASP A 537 -9.78 -12.19 23.01
C ASP A 537 -9.78 -10.88 23.82
N LEU A 538 -9.93 -9.72 23.16
CA LEU A 538 -10.06 -8.41 23.82
C LEU A 538 -11.28 -8.36 24.76
N ILE A 539 -12.41 -8.90 24.30
CA ILE A 539 -13.65 -8.97 25.09
C ILE A 539 -13.50 -9.98 26.24
N ALA A 540 -12.98 -11.16 25.97
CA ALA A 540 -12.78 -12.21 26.99
C ALA A 540 -11.82 -11.78 28.11
N ARG A 541 -10.80 -10.95 27.79
CA ARG A 541 -9.89 -10.36 28.77
C ARG A 541 -10.51 -9.18 29.56
N GLY A 542 -11.72 -8.75 29.22
CA GLY A 542 -12.36 -7.58 29.84
C GLY A 542 -11.68 -6.26 29.48
N ILE A 543 -10.86 -6.25 28.42
CA ILE A 543 -10.20 -5.02 27.93
C ILE A 543 -11.26 -4.07 27.37
N THR A 544 -12.23 -4.60 26.65
CA THR A 544 -13.35 -3.89 26.05
C THR A 544 -14.63 -4.72 26.13
N SER A 545 -15.71 -4.19 25.58
CA SER A 545 -16.96 -4.91 25.38
C SER A 545 -17.46 -4.68 23.94
N PRO A 546 -18.40 -5.48 23.43
CA PRO A 546 -18.94 -5.31 22.09
C PRO A 546 -19.42 -3.88 21.81
N LYS A 547 -20.10 -3.25 22.77
CA LYS A 547 -20.57 -1.86 22.62
C LYS A 547 -19.47 -0.82 22.58
N ARG A 548 -18.26 -1.15 23.04
CA ARG A 548 -17.10 -0.25 23.13
C ARG A 548 -15.96 -0.66 22.20
N LEU A 549 -16.13 -1.72 21.39
CA LEU A 549 -15.15 -2.15 20.40
C LEU A 549 -15.54 -1.63 19.03
N GLY A 550 -14.72 -0.75 18.48
CA GLY A 550 -14.81 -0.30 17.09
C GLY A 550 -13.73 -0.91 16.23
N ILE A 551 -14.02 -1.02 14.94
CA ILE A 551 -13.07 -1.48 13.94
C ILE A 551 -12.87 -0.46 12.83
N MET A 552 -11.63 -0.35 12.34
CA MET A 552 -11.30 0.52 11.21
C MET A 552 -10.27 -0.14 10.29
N GLY A 553 -10.43 0.04 8.98
CA GLY A 553 -9.48 -0.42 8.00
C GLY A 553 -9.71 0.19 6.63
N GLY A 554 -8.64 0.27 5.82
CA GLY A 554 -8.69 0.84 4.47
C GLY A 554 -8.28 -0.16 3.40
N SER A 555 -8.80 -0.03 2.17
CA SER A 555 -8.51 -0.93 1.05
C SER A 555 -8.90 -2.37 1.38
N LEU A 556 -7.97 -3.32 1.38
CA LEU A 556 -8.20 -4.67 1.89
C LEU A 556 -8.63 -4.65 3.37
N GLY A 557 -8.10 -3.72 4.19
CA GLY A 557 -8.59 -3.49 5.55
C GLY A 557 -10.07 -3.05 5.59
N GLY A 558 -10.55 -2.38 4.55
CA GLY A 558 -11.97 -2.09 4.34
C GLY A 558 -12.79 -3.34 4.01
N LEU A 559 -12.25 -4.27 3.24
CA LEU A 559 -12.85 -5.60 3.07
C LEU A 559 -12.90 -6.33 4.42
N LEU A 560 -11.78 -6.34 5.16
CA LEU A 560 -11.67 -6.99 6.47
C LEU A 560 -12.76 -6.51 7.43
N THR A 561 -12.92 -5.19 7.58
CA THR A 561 -13.93 -4.60 8.46
C THR A 561 -15.36 -4.84 7.96
N SER A 562 -15.58 -4.83 6.65
CA SER A 562 -16.89 -5.11 6.06
C SER A 562 -17.27 -6.60 6.17
N VAL A 563 -16.29 -7.52 6.11
CA VAL A 563 -16.52 -8.96 6.38
C VAL A 563 -16.85 -9.17 7.86
N ALA A 564 -16.09 -8.55 8.77
CA ALA A 564 -16.35 -8.63 10.20
C ALA A 564 -17.76 -8.11 10.55
N LEU A 565 -18.18 -7.01 9.92
CA LEU A 565 -19.53 -6.44 10.03
C LEU A 565 -20.62 -7.47 9.70
N VAL A 566 -20.50 -8.18 8.57
CA VAL A 566 -21.56 -9.09 8.10
C VAL A 566 -21.48 -10.49 8.74
N GLN A 567 -20.30 -10.92 9.19
CA GLN A 567 -20.13 -12.25 9.80
C GLN A 567 -20.34 -12.26 11.32
N ARG A 568 -19.93 -11.19 12.03
CA ARG A 568 -19.94 -11.12 13.49
C ARG A 568 -20.35 -9.73 14.00
N PRO A 569 -21.51 -9.20 13.57
CA PRO A 569 -21.94 -7.83 13.94
C PRO A 569 -22.05 -7.62 15.46
N GLU A 570 -22.35 -8.67 16.22
CA GLU A 570 -22.54 -8.61 17.66
C GLU A 570 -21.27 -8.29 18.46
N LEU A 571 -20.10 -8.38 17.83
CA LEU A 571 -18.82 -8.07 18.48
C LEU A 571 -18.47 -6.58 18.47
N PHE A 572 -19.16 -5.77 17.67
CA PHE A 572 -18.71 -4.40 17.40
C PHE A 572 -19.78 -3.37 17.69
N GLY A 573 -19.36 -2.23 18.26
CA GLY A 573 -20.22 -1.06 18.49
C GLY A 573 -20.16 -0.03 17.34
N ALA A 574 -19.10 -0.06 16.51
CA ALA A 574 -18.93 0.84 15.37
C ALA A 574 -17.97 0.27 14.34
N VAL A 575 -18.20 0.60 13.05
CA VAL A 575 -17.35 0.19 11.94
C VAL A 575 -16.99 1.40 11.06
N VAL A 576 -15.70 1.58 10.77
CA VAL A 576 -15.21 2.53 9.76
C VAL A 576 -14.51 1.75 8.65
N SER A 577 -15.05 1.80 7.44
CA SER A 577 -14.54 1.09 6.28
C SER A 577 -14.13 2.09 5.20
N GLN A 578 -12.83 2.17 4.90
CA GLN A 578 -12.26 3.20 4.04
C GLN A 578 -11.81 2.58 2.70
N VAL A 579 -12.17 3.22 1.58
CA VAL A 579 -11.85 2.79 0.21
C VAL A 579 -11.93 1.26 0.03
N PRO A 580 -13.03 0.61 0.46
CA PRO A 580 -13.11 -0.84 0.64
C PRO A 580 -13.34 -1.60 -0.66
N LEU A 581 -13.05 -2.92 -0.64
CA LEU A 581 -13.60 -3.89 -1.56
C LEU A 581 -14.81 -4.57 -0.90
N THR A 582 -16.00 -4.46 -1.45
CA THR A 582 -17.21 -5.06 -0.85
C THR A 582 -17.94 -6.00 -1.81
N ASP A 583 -17.94 -5.69 -3.10
CA ASP A 583 -18.52 -6.54 -4.13
C ASP A 583 -17.45 -7.45 -4.74
N MET A 584 -17.27 -8.62 -4.13
CA MET A 584 -16.27 -9.59 -4.57
C MET A 584 -16.67 -10.38 -5.81
N ARG A 585 -17.93 -10.27 -6.28
CA ARG A 585 -18.36 -10.87 -7.54
C ARG A 585 -17.82 -10.12 -8.75
N ARG A 586 -17.66 -8.80 -8.60
CA ARG A 586 -17.30 -7.90 -9.71
C ARG A 586 -15.92 -7.26 -9.56
N TYR A 587 -15.23 -7.45 -8.44
CA TYR A 587 -13.99 -6.72 -8.13
C TYR A 587 -12.94 -6.79 -9.25
N HIS A 588 -12.81 -7.96 -9.90
CA HIS A 588 -11.82 -8.20 -10.96
C HIS A 588 -12.13 -7.48 -12.27
N ARG A 589 -13.35 -6.95 -12.43
CA ARG A 589 -13.80 -6.16 -13.59
C ARG A 589 -13.75 -4.66 -13.35
N LEU A 590 -13.38 -4.25 -12.15
CA LEU A 590 -13.39 -2.86 -11.71
C LEU A 590 -11.95 -2.36 -11.53
N LEU A 591 -11.52 -1.44 -12.40
CA LEU A 591 -10.20 -0.78 -12.39
C LEU A 591 -9.02 -1.79 -12.26
N ALA A 592 -8.18 -1.66 -11.22
CA ALA A 592 -7.03 -2.52 -11.02
C ALA A 592 -7.37 -3.93 -10.50
N GLY A 593 -8.66 -4.24 -10.30
CA GLY A 593 -9.11 -5.46 -9.64
C GLY A 593 -8.63 -6.77 -10.26
N ALA A 594 -8.48 -6.85 -11.59
CA ALA A 594 -7.96 -8.04 -12.25
C ALA A 594 -6.55 -8.42 -11.75
N SER A 595 -5.73 -7.45 -11.32
CA SER A 595 -4.39 -7.71 -10.78
C SER A 595 -4.39 -8.47 -9.44
N TRP A 596 -5.53 -8.54 -8.73
CA TRP A 596 -5.66 -9.17 -7.40
C TRP A 596 -6.22 -10.59 -7.44
N ILE A 597 -6.39 -11.17 -8.63
CA ILE A 597 -6.90 -12.55 -8.79
C ILE A 597 -6.01 -13.56 -8.06
N GLU A 598 -4.70 -13.32 -7.98
CA GLU A 598 -3.81 -14.19 -7.23
C GLU A 598 -4.07 -14.15 -5.72
N GLU A 599 -4.49 -13.00 -5.19
CA GLU A 599 -4.82 -12.86 -3.75
C GLU A 599 -6.18 -13.48 -3.41
N TYR A 600 -7.22 -13.24 -4.24
CA TYR A 600 -8.60 -13.59 -3.90
C TYR A 600 -9.18 -14.75 -4.71
N GLY A 601 -8.68 -14.98 -5.93
CA GLY A 601 -9.27 -15.89 -6.92
C GLY A 601 -10.15 -15.17 -7.94
N ASN A 602 -10.46 -15.87 -9.04
CA ASN A 602 -11.33 -15.37 -10.11
C ASN A 602 -12.79 -15.72 -9.84
N PRO A 603 -13.69 -14.75 -9.55
CA PRO A 603 -15.10 -15.04 -9.26
C PRO A 603 -15.91 -15.50 -10.49
N ASP A 604 -15.36 -15.41 -11.71
CA ASP A 604 -16.02 -15.97 -12.90
C ASP A 604 -15.90 -17.50 -12.97
N LEU A 605 -14.95 -18.08 -12.24
CA LEU A 605 -14.82 -19.53 -12.10
C LEU A 605 -15.73 -20.02 -10.96
N PRO A 606 -16.70 -20.93 -11.25
CA PRO A 606 -17.67 -21.38 -10.25
C PRO A 606 -17.06 -21.92 -8.95
N GLU A 607 -15.97 -22.70 -9.09
CA GLU A 607 -15.25 -23.28 -7.95
C GLU A 607 -14.57 -22.22 -7.08
N GLN A 608 -14.14 -21.09 -7.67
CA GLN A 608 -13.53 -19.99 -6.92
C GLN A 608 -14.59 -19.05 -6.36
N TRP A 609 -15.67 -18.79 -7.07
CA TRP A 609 -16.81 -18.08 -6.53
C TRP A 609 -17.40 -18.81 -5.29
N ALA A 610 -17.39 -20.12 -5.28
CA ALA A 610 -17.90 -20.91 -4.17
C ALA A 610 -17.24 -20.58 -2.81
N TYR A 611 -15.96 -20.18 -2.79
CA TYR A 611 -15.32 -19.71 -1.56
C TYR A 611 -15.34 -18.18 -1.42
N ILE A 612 -15.23 -17.42 -2.52
CA ILE A 612 -15.27 -15.95 -2.50
C ILE A 612 -16.62 -15.45 -2.00
N SER A 613 -17.72 -16.07 -2.45
CA SER A 613 -19.09 -15.69 -2.06
C SER A 613 -19.31 -15.73 -0.55
N LYS A 614 -18.63 -16.62 0.18
CA LYS A 614 -18.78 -16.78 1.63
C LYS A 614 -18.34 -15.56 2.43
N TYR A 615 -17.42 -14.76 1.88
CA TYR A 615 -16.93 -13.56 2.55
C TYR A 615 -17.20 -12.26 1.78
N SER A 616 -17.93 -12.29 0.66
CA SER A 616 -18.29 -11.06 -0.07
C SER A 616 -19.30 -10.22 0.73
N PRO A 617 -18.90 -9.05 1.30
CA PRO A 617 -19.80 -8.31 2.18
C PRO A 617 -21.10 -7.89 1.51
N TYR A 618 -21.02 -7.41 0.28
CA TYR A 618 -22.17 -6.98 -0.52
C TYR A 618 -23.21 -8.08 -0.67
N HIS A 619 -22.79 -9.34 -0.87
CA HIS A 619 -23.70 -10.47 -1.08
C HIS A 619 -24.20 -11.10 0.22
N ASN A 620 -23.50 -10.87 1.36
CA ASN A 620 -23.81 -11.44 2.66
C ASN A 620 -24.53 -10.49 3.62
N SER A 621 -24.73 -9.22 3.22
CA SER A 621 -25.57 -8.30 4.02
C SER A 621 -27.04 -8.69 3.97
N GLN A 622 -27.73 -8.61 5.10
CA GLN A 622 -29.10 -9.08 5.27
C GLN A 622 -29.97 -8.04 5.99
N ALA A 623 -31.21 -7.89 5.53
CA ALA A 623 -32.22 -7.13 6.27
C ALA A 623 -32.54 -7.83 7.59
N GLY A 624 -32.88 -7.04 8.62
CA GLY A 624 -33.30 -7.58 9.93
C GLY A 624 -32.17 -8.03 10.85
N VAL A 625 -30.93 -8.05 10.39
CA VAL A 625 -29.74 -8.26 11.26
C VAL A 625 -29.42 -6.94 11.96
N ALA A 626 -29.14 -7.00 13.27
CA ALA A 626 -28.75 -5.81 14.04
C ALA A 626 -27.26 -5.48 13.78
N TYR A 627 -26.97 -4.76 12.69
CA TYR A 627 -25.62 -4.25 12.44
C TYR A 627 -25.32 -3.01 13.29
N PRO A 628 -24.05 -2.87 13.78
CA PRO A 628 -23.62 -1.61 14.36
C PRO A 628 -23.66 -0.49 13.31
N ARG A 629 -23.69 0.78 13.76
CA ARG A 629 -23.56 1.91 12.83
C ARG A 629 -22.25 1.85 12.06
N VAL A 630 -22.30 2.21 10.79
CA VAL A 630 -21.17 2.11 9.87
C VAL A 630 -20.90 3.44 9.20
N LEU A 631 -19.62 3.83 9.10
CA LEU A 631 -19.16 4.89 8.22
C LEU A 631 -18.31 4.29 7.10
N TYR A 632 -18.78 4.42 5.87
CA TYR A 632 -18.00 4.15 4.67
C TYR A 632 -17.37 5.44 4.15
N THR A 633 -16.10 5.38 3.75
CA THR A 633 -15.44 6.47 3.04
C THR A 633 -14.81 5.99 1.75
N SER A 634 -14.82 6.84 0.71
CA SER A 634 -14.21 6.55 -0.58
C SER A 634 -13.68 7.83 -1.26
N SER A 635 -13.15 7.69 -2.46
CA SER A 635 -12.70 8.81 -3.28
C SER A 635 -13.12 8.62 -4.74
N THR A 636 -13.68 9.66 -5.35
CA THR A 636 -14.15 9.62 -6.75
C THR A 636 -13.00 9.36 -7.74
N ARG A 637 -11.78 9.84 -7.42
CA ARG A 637 -10.59 9.66 -8.27
C ARG A 637 -9.73 8.48 -7.87
N ASP A 638 -10.27 7.57 -7.06
CA ASP A 638 -9.60 6.31 -6.78
C ASP A 638 -9.61 5.46 -8.06
N ASP A 639 -8.43 5.36 -8.69
CA ASP A 639 -8.19 4.59 -9.92
C ASP A 639 -7.57 3.22 -9.65
N ARG A 640 -7.53 2.82 -8.36
CA ARG A 640 -7.09 1.51 -7.88
C ARG A 640 -8.26 0.66 -7.42
N VAL A 641 -8.96 1.10 -6.36
CA VAL A 641 -10.18 0.48 -5.86
C VAL A 641 -11.39 1.32 -6.29
N HIS A 642 -12.23 0.75 -7.10
CA HIS A 642 -13.36 1.46 -7.69
C HIS A 642 -14.32 1.95 -6.59
N PRO A 643 -14.75 3.24 -6.60
CA PRO A 643 -15.66 3.79 -5.57
C PRO A 643 -17.02 3.09 -5.51
N ALA A 644 -17.41 2.40 -6.56
CA ALA A 644 -18.64 1.61 -6.60
C ALA A 644 -18.73 0.57 -5.49
N HIS A 645 -17.61 0.03 -5.02
CA HIS A 645 -17.62 -0.91 -3.89
C HIS A 645 -18.31 -0.29 -2.67
N ALA A 646 -17.87 0.90 -2.26
CA ALA A 646 -18.46 1.62 -1.14
C ALA A 646 -19.88 2.10 -1.46
N ARG A 647 -20.09 2.73 -2.63
CA ARG A 647 -21.39 3.25 -3.07
C ARG A 647 -22.47 2.17 -3.06
N LYS A 648 -22.23 1.03 -3.70
CA LYS A 648 -23.17 -0.09 -3.80
C LYS A 648 -23.47 -0.71 -2.43
N MET A 649 -22.44 -0.90 -1.58
CA MET A 649 -22.62 -1.45 -0.24
C MET A 649 -23.50 -0.55 0.62
N VAL A 650 -23.27 0.77 0.58
CA VAL A 650 -24.09 1.75 1.29
C VAL A 650 -25.54 1.73 0.80
N ALA A 651 -25.76 1.81 -0.52
CA ALA A 651 -27.10 1.79 -1.09
C ALA A 651 -27.86 0.50 -0.71
N ARG A 652 -27.17 -0.66 -0.72
CA ARG A 652 -27.77 -1.93 -0.32
C ARG A 652 -28.14 -1.98 1.16
N LEU A 653 -27.21 -1.56 2.05
CA LEU A 653 -27.49 -1.54 3.49
C LEU A 653 -28.64 -0.59 3.82
N GLN A 654 -28.70 0.59 3.21
CA GLN A 654 -29.82 1.53 3.37
C GLN A 654 -31.15 0.95 2.90
N ALA A 655 -31.17 0.27 1.75
CA ALA A 655 -32.37 -0.42 1.25
C ALA A 655 -32.82 -1.58 2.17
N GLN A 656 -31.90 -2.17 2.94
CA GLN A 656 -32.17 -3.17 3.97
C GLN A 656 -32.62 -2.56 5.31
N GLY A 657 -32.67 -1.23 5.43
CA GLY A 657 -33.13 -0.50 6.63
C GLY A 657 -32.03 -0.23 7.66
N HIS A 658 -30.75 -0.34 7.30
CA HIS A 658 -29.64 -0.09 8.23
C HIS A 658 -29.18 1.37 8.22
N GLU A 659 -28.75 1.87 9.37
CA GLU A 659 -28.15 3.20 9.51
C GLU A 659 -26.69 3.18 9.04
N VAL A 660 -26.43 3.82 7.89
CA VAL A 660 -25.11 3.88 7.25
C VAL A 660 -24.79 5.31 6.88
N LEU A 661 -23.60 5.75 7.24
CA LEU A 661 -23.04 7.01 6.82
C LEU A 661 -22.06 6.81 5.66
N TYR A 662 -22.06 7.75 4.71
CA TYR A 662 -21.16 7.71 3.57
C TYR A 662 -20.54 9.06 3.29
N TRP A 663 -19.23 9.08 3.13
CA TRP A 663 -18.50 10.27 2.72
C TRP A 663 -17.52 9.94 1.60
N GLU A 664 -17.57 10.68 0.49
CA GLU A 664 -16.68 10.48 -0.66
C GLU A 664 -15.92 11.75 -0.97
N ASN A 665 -14.59 11.68 -0.99
CA ASN A 665 -13.77 12.80 -1.44
C ASN A 665 -13.77 12.88 -2.98
N THR A 666 -14.35 13.94 -3.52
CA THR A 666 -14.48 14.13 -4.97
C THR A 666 -13.16 14.49 -5.67
N GLU A 667 -12.10 14.77 -4.92
CA GLU A 667 -10.80 15.20 -5.44
C GLU A 667 -9.66 14.21 -5.14
N GLY A 668 -9.80 13.35 -4.13
CA GLY A 668 -8.77 12.43 -3.69
C GLY A 668 -8.70 11.15 -4.53
N GLY A 669 -7.49 10.57 -4.63
CA GLY A 669 -7.25 9.22 -5.15
C GLY A 669 -7.34 8.15 -4.05
N HIS A 670 -6.65 7.00 -4.23
CA HIS A 670 -6.71 5.86 -3.29
C HIS A 670 -6.25 6.20 -1.86
N ALA A 671 -5.37 7.17 -1.68
CA ALA A 671 -4.98 7.66 -0.34
C ALA A 671 -6.08 8.47 0.38
N GLY A 672 -7.24 8.66 -0.23
CA GLY A 672 -8.42 9.31 0.34
C GLY A 672 -8.36 10.84 0.36
N ALA A 673 -7.19 11.48 0.26
CA ALA A 673 -7.06 12.92 0.41
C ALA A 673 -5.82 13.48 -0.31
N ALA A 674 -6.01 14.51 -1.12
CA ALA A 674 -4.95 15.19 -1.87
C ALA A 674 -4.33 16.36 -1.08
N THR A 675 -5.07 16.99 -0.17
CA THR A 675 -4.65 18.15 0.62
C THR A 675 -4.70 17.88 2.12
N ILE A 676 -4.05 18.75 2.92
CA ILE A 676 -4.08 18.68 4.39
C ILE A 676 -5.52 18.80 4.89
N GLU A 677 -6.31 19.75 4.37
CA GLU A 677 -7.70 19.95 4.80
C GLU A 677 -8.59 18.74 4.51
N GLN A 678 -8.39 18.08 3.39
CA GLN A 678 -9.10 16.84 3.08
C GLN A 678 -8.70 15.71 4.04
N GLN A 679 -7.41 15.63 4.44
CA GLN A 679 -6.95 14.68 5.45
C GLN A 679 -7.56 14.98 6.82
N VAL A 680 -7.56 16.25 7.24
CA VAL A 680 -8.21 16.68 8.48
C VAL A 680 -9.68 16.25 8.49
N LYS A 681 -10.40 16.50 7.41
CA LYS A 681 -11.82 16.15 7.30
C LYS A 681 -12.04 14.65 7.40
N LEU A 682 -11.28 13.85 6.64
CA LEU A 682 -11.37 12.38 6.66
C LEU A 682 -11.15 11.81 8.06
N TRP A 683 -10.09 12.24 8.74
CA TRP A 683 -9.76 11.74 10.07
C TRP A 683 -10.69 12.27 11.15
N ALA A 684 -11.14 13.53 11.06
CA ALA A 684 -12.11 14.10 11.99
C ALA A 684 -13.47 13.39 11.90
N LEU A 685 -13.93 13.05 10.68
CA LEU A 685 -15.14 12.26 10.50
C LEU A 685 -14.97 10.84 11.08
N SER A 686 -13.84 10.17 10.79
CA SER A 686 -13.59 8.80 11.25
C SER A 686 -13.48 8.70 12.77
N TYR A 687 -12.62 9.50 13.41
CA TYR A 687 -12.47 9.46 14.87
C TYR A 687 -13.67 10.07 15.59
N GLY A 688 -14.29 11.12 15.02
CA GLY A 688 -15.50 11.70 15.56
C GLY A 688 -16.65 10.68 15.62
N PHE A 689 -16.86 9.94 14.54
CA PHE A 689 -17.84 8.87 14.48
C PHE A 689 -17.54 7.77 15.52
N LEU A 690 -16.31 7.27 15.56
CA LEU A 690 -15.92 6.23 16.54
C LEU A 690 -16.12 6.68 17.98
N ALA A 691 -15.68 7.91 18.32
CA ALA A 691 -15.83 8.42 19.67
C ALA A 691 -17.30 8.60 20.07
N GLU A 692 -18.15 9.03 19.14
CA GLU A 692 -19.59 9.14 19.36
C GLU A 692 -20.24 7.79 19.69
N GLN A 693 -19.83 6.73 19.02
CA GLN A 693 -20.45 5.41 19.22
C GLN A 693 -19.88 4.66 20.42
N LEU A 694 -18.59 4.86 20.75
CA LEU A 694 -17.86 3.98 21.68
C LEU A 694 -17.54 4.61 23.05
N MET A 695 -17.56 5.96 23.16
CA MET A 695 -17.16 6.68 24.37
C MET A 695 -18.34 7.24 25.17
N ARG A 696 -19.59 6.91 24.76
CA ARG A 696 -20.81 7.28 25.50
C ARG A 696 -21.00 6.47 26.75
#